data_1869b39732bace34de2770d6a17a0c54
#
_entry.id   1869b39732bace34de2770d6a17a0c54
#
_cell.length_a   1.000
_cell.length_b   1.000
_cell.length_c   1.000
_cell.angle_alpha   90.00
_cell.angle_beta   90.00
_cell.angle_gamma   90.00
#
_symmetry.space_group_name_H-M   'P 1'
#
loop_
_entity.id
_entity.type
_entity.pdbx_description
1 polymer ?
#
loop_
_entity_poly.entity_id
_entity_poly.type
_entity_poly.pdbx_seq_one_letter_code
_entity_poly.pdbx_strand_id
1 'polypeptide(L)'
;MKRLYFLPAACLLLALPLSAQENLKNENLRTLSADSILTGDARMDSLYRHLPEVMVVGERPVVKASAGKLEYDLPRMIEGRPVDNVYEALKELPGVVEQDGALTLGMQAVTVVLDGKVTNMSGAQLYALLKSLPADRIERVEVMYNAPARYQVRGAMINVRLRHRIGDPGVVQGEVYGKYNQEHEASFEERASLLYNGRKFSADFLYAHSHGESFNTTDKEARHWQQADGSTHLINNYEEMRARSHTHSLRLGTDYTLAENHSLSFVYNGAYATSHTRQNSTGTQTAESVSGQTSWLHNGRLDYRTPIGLKAGAEFTWYNAPGDQLLHSRMGDDALDFYTEDGQRINAWKFFLAQEHQLKNGWGLNYGAVYTTSVDHSYQTYENEELKKNEESGLPADVRSRRREQTLNLYAGFSKSFGRKLMTDFSLAVERYKTPVWDEWDVYPVLNLTYLPADGHILQLNFSSDKSYPDYWAVQDVISYLGGGYSEIHGNPLLKPAIDYSTSLTYILKSKYVFRAWFNHTKDRAVQTLYQSPDELLELYKYLNFDFEQQAGLQASIPFKAGRWLDSRLTLIGLWMRQKDSDFYDLPFDLHRLLGIAVLNNTFTLSRKPDIRLTVDGRLQGRAIQGIYDIPTCGGLSATLRYTFLGGNAVLTAWCRDILQTSMPCPQIRYARQWVTNEYSSFRSVGLSFAWKFGGYKEKKREAVDTSRFK
;
A
#
# COMPACT_ATOMS: atom_id res chain seq x y z
N MET A 1 2.90 18.81 36.47
CA MET A 1 3.97 18.21 37.30
C MET A 1 3.50 16.85 37.80
N LYS A 2 3.82 15.77 37.11
CA LYS A 2 3.95 14.40 37.68
C LYS A 2 4.76 13.61 36.68
N ARG A 3 6.08 13.62 36.82
CA ARG A 3 6.98 12.72 36.09
C ARG A 3 6.79 11.32 36.64
N LEU A 4 6.25 10.41 35.84
CA LEU A 4 6.34 8.97 36.07
C LEU A 4 7.60 8.45 35.38
N TYR A 5 8.51 7.92 36.19
CA TYR A 5 9.68 7.18 35.74
C TYR A 5 9.24 5.86 35.10
N PHE A 6 9.47 5.68 33.82
CA PHE A 6 9.38 4.39 33.15
C PHE A 6 10.73 3.66 33.28
N LEU A 7 10.75 2.63 34.10
CA LEU A 7 11.78 1.58 34.06
C LEU A 7 11.59 0.75 32.78
N PRO A 8 12.67 0.32 32.08
CA PRO A 8 12.54 -0.48 30.88
C PRO A 8 12.28 -1.96 31.23
N ALA A 9 11.04 -2.39 31.04
CA ALA A 9 10.64 -3.81 31.07
C ALA A 9 11.00 -4.56 29.79
N ALA A 10 12.10 -4.24 29.13
CA ALA A 10 12.54 -4.84 27.86
C ALA A 10 13.70 -5.85 28.00
N CYS A 11 14.12 -6.20 29.21
CA CYS A 11 15.27 -7.10 29.45
C CYS A 11 14.96 -8.42 30.12
N LEU A 12 13.78 -9.02 29.91
CA LEU A 12 13.42 -10.28 30.59
C LEU A 12 12.90 -11.38 29.64
N LEU A 13 13.44 -11.45 28.41
CA LEU A 13 13.13 -12.57 27.48
C LEU A 13 14.36 -13.12 26.74
N LEU A 14 15.56 -12.98 27.32
CA LEU A 14 16.78 -13.58 26.78
C LEU A 14 17.52 -14.41 27.85
N ALA A 15 16.82 -15.33 28.52
CA ALA A 15 17.45 -16.36 29.32
C ALA A 15 16.59 -17.63 29.28
N LEU A 16 16.70 -18.41 28.22
CA LEU A 16 16.39 -19.84 28.25
C LEU A 16 17.62 -20.59 27.75
N PRO A 17 18.10 -21.62 28.48
CA PRO A 17 19.38 -22.25 28.21
C PRO A 17 19.33 -23.13 26.97
N LEU A 18 20.37 -23.03 26.16
CA LEU A 18 20.78 -24.05 25.17
C LEU A 18 21.24 -25.30 25.93
N SER A 19 20.33 -26.26 26.13
CA SER A 19 20.73 -27.62 26.50
C SER A 19 19.63 -28.61 26.11
N ALA A 20 19.70 -29.03 24.84
CA ALA A 20 19.12 -30.29 24.39
C ALA A 20 19.87 -30.72 23.11
N GLN A 21 21.16 -30.96 23.27
CA GLN A 21 21.92 -31.84 22.42
C GLN A 21 22.15 -33.08 23.24
N GLU A 22 21.45 -34.17 22.88
CA GLU A 22 22.02 -35.53 23.09
C GLU A 22 21.13 -36.59 22.44
N ASN A 23 21.81 -37.40 21.61
CA ASN A 23 21.54 -38.78 21.31
C ASN A 23 20.36 -39.16 20.39
N LEU A 24 20.65 -39.21 19.09
CA LEU A 24 20.20 -40.33 18.27
C LEU A 24 21.44 -40.99 17.61
N LYS A 25 21.81 -42.10 18.15
CA LYS A 25 22.83 -43.00 17.64
C LYS A 25 22.46 -43.54 16.27
N ASN A 26 23.42 -43.52 15.37
CA ASN A 26 23.48 -44.24 14.11
C ASN A 26 23.08 -45.71 14.29
N GLU A 27 22.01 -46.13 13.63
CA GLU A 27 21.84 -47.51 13.23
C GLU A 27 21.85 -47.63 11.71
N ASN A 28 22.71 -48.50 11.24
CA ASN A 28 23.11 -48.80 9.89
C ASN A 28 21.94 -49.04 8.94
N LEU A 29 21.76 -48.15 7.96
CA LEU A 29 21.03 -48.44 6.73
C LEU A 29 21.94 -49.20 5.78
N ARG A 30 21.81 -50.53 5.74
CA ARG A 30 22.33 -51.35 4.66
C ARG A 30 21.50 -51.09 3.40
N THR A 31 22.15 -50.55 2.38
CA THR A 31 21.60 -50.45 1.02
C THR A 31 21.40 -51.84 0.48
N LEU A 32 20.14 -52.23 0.28
CA LEU A 32 19.75 -53.40 -0.52
C LEU A 32 19.73 -52.98 -2.00
N SER A 33 20.48 -53.71 -2.81
CA SER A 33 20.56 -53.50 -4.27
C SER A 33 19.24 -53.87 -4.97
N ALA A 34 18.96 -53.18 -6.08
CA ALA A 34 17.69 -53.26 -6.81
C ALA A 34 17.37 -54.58 -7.54
N ASP A 35 18.29 -55.57 -7.44
CA ASP A 35 18.16 -56.83 -8.24
C ASP A 35 17.47 -57.97 -7.52
N SER A 36 16.96 -57.81 -6.30
CA SER A 36 16.29 -58.88 -5.55
C SER A 36 14.75 -58.85 -5.54
N ILE A 37 14.11 -58.00 -6.38
CA ILE A 37 12.65 -57.73 -6.33
C ILE A 37 11.83 -58.60 -7.34
N LEU A 38 12.43 -59.57 -7.99
CA LEU A 38 11.73 -60.38 -9.04
C LEU A 38 11.46 -61.85 -8.69
N THR A 39 11.43 -62.20 -7.41
CA THR A 39 10.93 -63.55 -7.02
C THR A 39 9.70 -63.40 -6.15
N GLY A 40 8.53 -63.75 -6.72
CA GLY A 40 7.23 -63.71 -6.05
C GLY A 40 7.16 -64.67 -4.89
N ASP A 41 7.48 -64.21 -3.69
CA ASP A 41 7.34 -64.97 -2.45
C ASP A 41 6.22 -64.35 -1.63
N ALA A 42 5.17 -65.13 -1.32
CA ALA A 42 4.00 -64.72 -0.56
C ALA A 42 4.31 -64.13 0.86
N ARG A 43 5.54 -64.29 1.34
CA ARG A 43 6.03 -63.66 2.56
C ARG A 43 6.31 -62.15 2.44
N MET A 44 6.68 -61.68 1.27
CA MET A 44 6.90 -60.26 1.02
C MET A 44 5.59 -59.47 0.97
N ASP A 45 4.53 -60.07 0.42
CA ASP A 45 3.19 -59.44 0.36
C ASP A 45 2.57 -59.18 1.73
N SER A 46 2.90 -60.01 2.74
CA SER A 46 2.44 -59.77 4.11
C SER A 46 3.22 -58.68 4.84
N LEU A 47 4.50 -58.47 4.50
CA LEU A 47 5.31 -57.38 5.04
C LEU A 47 4.86 -56.01 4.50
N TYR A 48 4.49 -55.93 3.23
CA TYR A 48 3.98 -54.69 2.63
C TYR A 48 2.63 -54.24 3.20
N ARG A 49 1.80 -55.18 3.68
CA ARG A 49 0.51 -54.86 4.34
C ARG A 49 0.65 -54.31 5.73
N HIS A 50 1.81 -54.42 6.38
CA HIS A 50 2.05 -54.00 7.76
C HIS A 50 3.06 -52.87 7.92
N LEU A 51 3.50 -52.26 6.81
CA LEU A 51 4.27 -51.03 6.91
C LEU A 51 3.32 -49.89 7.31
N PRO A 52 3.60 -49.17 8.40
CA PRO A 52 2.80 -47.99 8.72
C PRO A 52 2.89 -47.02 7.55
N GLU A 53 1.74 -46.55 7.08
CA GLU A 53 1.68 -45.45 6.09
C GLU A 53 2.51 -44.28 6.63
N VAL A 54 3.70 -44.10 6.10
CA VAL A 54 4.46 -42.89 6.34
C VAL A 54 3.80 -41.80 5.51
N MET A 55 2.82 -41.16 6.09
CA MET A 55 2.20 -39.98 5.52
C MET A 55 3.27 -38.88 5.52
N VAL A 56 3.99 -38.71 4.41
CA VAL A 56 4.85 -37.55 4.19
C VAL A 56 3.91 -36.34 4.04
N VAL A 57 3.56 -35.71 5.14
CA VAL A 57 2.87 -34.41 5.14
C VAL A 57 3.90 -33.38 4.69
N GLY A 58 4.09 -33.27 3.39
CA GLY A 58 4.86 -32.18 2.82
C GLY A 58 4.08 -30.88 3.05
N GLU A 59 4.59 -29.99 3.90
CA GLU A 59 4.04 -28.64 4.00
C GLU A 59 4.15 -27.97 2.62
N ARG A 60 3.01 -27.59 2.04
CA ARG A 60 3.00 -26.82 0.80
C ARG A 60 3.77 -25.52 1.01
N PRO A 61 4.72 -25.14 0.15
CA PRO A 61 5.45 -23.89 0.32
C PRO A 61 4.49 -22.70 0.27
N VAL A 62 4.62 -21.79 1.22
CA VAL A 62 3.81 -20.56 1.31
C VAL A 62 4.21 -19.57 0.21
N VAL A 63 5.45 -19.66 -0.27
CA VAL A 63 5.96 -18.83 -1.37
C VAL A 63 6.58 -19.71 -2.46
N LYS A 64 6.29 -19.35 -3.71
CA LYS A 64 6.92 -19.94 -4.90
C LYS A 64 7.58 -18.83 -5.69
N ALA A 65 8.73 -19.12 -6.27
CA ALA A 65 9.43 -18.21 -7.17
C ALA A 65 9.20 -18.61 -8.62
N SER A 66 9.00 -17.62 -9.47
CA SER A 66 9.09 -17.73 -10.92
C SER A 66 9.82 -16.51 -11.48
N ALA A 67 10.14 -16.47 -12.76
CA ALA A 67 10.95 -15.41 -13.35
C ALA A 67 10.45 -14.01 -12.94
N GLY A 68 11.21 -13.33 -12.10
CA GLY A 68 10.94 -11.96 -11.64
C GLY A 68 9.80 -11.79 -10.64
N LYS A 69 9.14 -12.87 -10.15
CA LYS A 69 8.05 -12.75 -9.19
C LYS A 69 8.09 -13.79 -8.08
N LEU A 70 7.57 -13.41 -6.94
CA LEU A 70 7.27 -14.28 -5.80
C LEU A 70 5.75 -14.44 -5.68
N GLU A 71 5.27 -15.65 -5.77
CA GLU A 71 3.86 -15.99 -5.62
C GLU A 71 3.59 -16.48 -4.21
N TYR A 72 2.81 -15.70 -3.44
CA TYR A 72 2.43 -16.01 -2.07
C TYR A 72 1.03 -16.62 -2.02
N ASP A 73 0.87 -17.71 -1.28
CA ASP A 73 -0.43 -18.24 -0.85
C ASP A 73 -0.93 -17.40 0.34
N LEU A 74 -1.35 -16.15 0.03
CA LEU A 74 -1.79 -15.20 1.05
C LEU A 74 -3.00 -15.70 1.85
N PRO A 75 -4.02 -16.36 1.26
CA PRO A 75 -5.09 -16.96 2.03
C PRO A 75 -4.61 -17.86 3.16
N ARG A 76 -3.59 -18.66 2.91
CA ARG A 76 -2.98 -19.52 3.93
C ARG A 76 -2.18 -18.72 4.97
N MET A 77 -1.55 -17.63 4.58
CA MET A 77 -0.80 -16.76 5.50
C MET A 77 -1.70 -16.03 6.49
N ILE A 78 -2.89 -15.63 6.03
CA ILE A 78 -3.87 -14.91 6.85
C ILE A 78 -4.89 -15.83 7.53
N GLU A 79 -4.76 -17.15 7.34
CA GLU A 79 -5.68 -18.11 7.94
C GLU A 79 -5.71 -17.94 9.47
N GLY A 80 -6.89 -17.52 9.96
CA GLY A 80 -7.14 -17.26 11.38
C GLY A 80 -6.59 -15.94 11.91
N ARG A 81 -6.03 -15.09 11.07
CA ARG A 81 -5.73 -13.70 11.46
C ARG A 81 -6.97 -12.83 11.34
N PRO A 82 -7.08 -11.75 12.11
CA PRO A 82 -8.22 -10.83 12.06
C PRO A 82 -8.10 -9.89 10.86
N VAL A 83 -8.17 -10.44 9.66
CA VAL A 83 -8.03 -9.73 8.39
C VAL A 83 -9.36 -9.81 7.65
N ASP A 84 -10.02 -8.68 7.46
CA ASP A 84 -11.37 -8.60 6.90
C ASP A 84 -11.39 -8.19 5.42
N ASN A 85 -10.36 -7.48 4.94
CA ASN A 85 -10.30 -6.95 3.59
C ASN A 85 -8.93 -7.15 2.94
N VAL A 86 -8.87 -6.89 1.62
CA VAL A 86 -7.65 -7.06 0.83
C VAL A 86 -6.53 -6.14 1.32
N TYR A 87 -6.82 -4.90 1.67
CA TYR A 87 -5.80 -3.95 2.16
C TYR A 87 -5.09 -4.47 3.41
N GLU A 88 -5.85 -4.91 4.41
CA GLU A 88 -5.27 -5.50 5.63
C GLU A 88 -4.52 -6.80 5.33
N ALA A 89 -5.02 -7.61 4.39
CA ALA A 89 -4.36 -8.84 3.97
C ALA A 89 -2.97 -8.57 3.36
N LEU A 90 -2.83 -7.52 2.57
CA LEU A 90 -1.55 -7.19 1.94
C LEU A 90 -0.48 -6.77 2.97
N LYS A 91 -0.85 -6.19 4.09
CA LYS A 91 0.08 -5.86 5.19
C LYS A 91 0.70 -7.11 5.85
N GLU A 92 0.08 -8.27 5.64
CA GLU A 92 0.61 -9.54 6.12
C GLU A 92 1.72 -10.12 5.23
N LEU A 93 1.96 -9.56 4.06
CA LEU A 93 3.06 -9.97 3.19
C LEU A 93 4.42 -9.56 3.77
N PRO A 94 5.44 -10.42 3.66
CA PRO A 94 6.80 -10.05 4.06
C PRO A 94 7.31 -8.84 3.28
N GLY A 95 7.72 -7.80 4.01
CA GLY A 95 8.27 -6.57 3.41
C GLY A 95 7.25 -5.50 3.06
N VAL A 96 5.97 -5.77 3.19
CA VAL A 96 4.94 -4.75 3.07
C VAL A 96 4.79 -4.02 4.40
N VAL A 97 4.85 -2.70 4.35
CA VAL A 97 4.69 -1.80 5.50
C VAL A 97 3.75 -0.68 5.07
N GLU A 98 2.82 -0.32 5.95
CA GLU A 98 2.01 0.89 5.77
C GLU A 98 2.80 2.11 6.28
N GLN A 99 2.90 3.13 5.44
CA GLN A 99 3.52 4.40 5.75
C GLN A 99 2.64 5.52 5.19
N ASP A 100 2.25 6.45 6.02
CA ASP A 100 1.39 7.60 5.66
C ASP A 100 0.11 7.20 4.89
N GLY A 101 -0.52 6.09 5.32
CA GLY A 101 -1.73 5.54 4.68
C GLY A 101 -1.50 4.82 3.35
N ALA A 102 -0.26 4.75 2.86
CA ALA A 102 0.12 4.04 1.66
C ALA A 102 0.87 2.74 1.97
N LEU A 103 0.74 1.73 1.11
CA LEU A 103 1.52 0.51 1.20
C LEU A 103 2.89 0.72 0.54
N THR A 104 3.93 0.27 1.21
CA THR A 104 5.29 0.20 0.66
C THR A 104 5.77 -1.24 0.65
N LEU A 105 6.64 -1.58 -0.29
CA LEU A 105 7.29 -2.89 -0.37
C LEU A 105 8.81 -2.70 -0.24
N GLY A 106 9.35 -3.08 0.91
CA GLY A 106 10.77 -2.83 1.20
C GLY A 106 11.13 -1.35 1.14
N MET A 107 10.27 -0.50 1.73
CA MET A 107 10.39 0.97 1.78
C MET A 107 10.31 1.69 0.43
N GLN A 108 9.92 0.97 -0.64
CA GLN A 108 9.61 1.57 -1.95
C GLN A 108 8.10 1.72 -2.09
N ALA A 109 7.66 2.78 -2.77
CA ALA A 109 6.28 2.89 -3.20
C ALA A 109 5.90 1.66 -4.03
N VAL A 110 4.72 1.10 -3.79
CA VAL A 110 4.26 -0.10 -4.48
C VAL A 110 2.99 0.17 -5.26
N THR A 111 2.97 -0.26 -6.51
CA THR A 111 1.75 -0.27 -7.30
C THR A 111 0.97 -1.55 -7.02
N VAL A 112 -0.22 -1.43 -6.45
CA VAL A 112 -1.11 -2.57 -6.27
C VAL A 112 -1.98 -2.73 -7.51
N VAL A 113 -2.08 -3.94 -8.01
CA VAL A 113 -2.77 -4.30 -9.26
C VAL A 113 -3.77 -5.42 -8.95
N LEU A 114 -4.96 -5.33 -9.49
CA LEU A 114 -6.00 -6.35 -9.36
C LEU A 114 -6.09 -7.16 -10.67
N ASP A 115 -5.89 -8.50 -10.59
CA ASP A 115 -5.98 -9.43 -11.74
C ASP A 115 -5.08 -9.08 -12.92
N GLY A 116 -3.93 -8.43 -12.65
CA GLY A 116 -3.03 -7.97 -13.70
C GLY A 116 -3.52 -6.71 -14.44
N LYS A 117 -4.57 -6.05 -13.94
CA LYS A 117 -5.14 -4.85 -14.55
C LYS A 117 -4.64 -3.62 -13.79
N VAL A 118 -3.74 -2.87 -14.41
CA VAL A 118 -3.25 -1.57 -13.90
C VAL A 118 -4.33 -0.53 -14.16
N THR A 119 -4.72 0.21 -13.14
CA THR A 119 -5.77 1.23 -13.23
C THR A 119 -5.20 2.65 -13.25
N ASN A 120 -5.97 3.61 -13.75
CA ASN A 120 -5.68 5.05 -13.67
C ASN A 120 -6.21 5.70 -12.38
N MET A 121 -6.77 4.92 -11.45
CA MET A 121 -7.18 5.44 -10.14
C MET A 121 -5.97 5.95 -9.36
N SER A 122 -6.15 7.00 -8.57
CA SER A 122 -5.12 7.45 -7.64
C SER A 122 -4.84 6.38 -6.57
N GLY A 123 -3.70 6.48 -5.89
CA GLY A 123 -3.37 5.56 -4.80
C GLY A 123 -4.44 5.53 -3.71
N ALA A 124 -4.96 6.69 -3.28
CA ALA A 124 -6.01 6.79 -2.28
C ALA A 124 -7.31 6.11 -2.72
N GLN A 125 -7.72 6.29 -3.98
CA GLN A 125 -8.91 5.66 -4.56
C GLN A 125 -8.75 4.13 -4.65
N LEU A 126 -7.57 3.67 -5.07
CA LEU A 126 -7.26 2.24 -5.11
C LEU A 126 -7.25 1.62 -3.71
N TYR A 127 -6.66 2.29 -2.72
CA TYR A 127 -6.68 1.79 -1.34
C TYR A 127 -8.08 1.76 -0.73
N ALA A 128 -8.93 2.75 -1.04
CA ALA A 128 -10.34 2.71 -0.66
C ALA A 128 -11.05 1.47 -1.26
N LEU A 129 -10.80 1.16 -2.53
CA LEU A 129 -11.28 -0.06 -3.18
C LEU A 129 -10.75 -1.33 -2.50
N LEU A 130 -9.45 -1.40 -2.18
CA LEU A 130 -8.86 -2.56 -1.51
C LEU A 130 -9.41 -2.77 -0.09
N LYS A 131 -9.73 -1.70 0.62
CA LYS A 131 -10.41 -1.74 1.93
C LYS A 131 -11.84 -2.26 1.81
N SER A 132 -12.50 -2.02 0.68
CA SER A 132 -13.87 -2.50 0.43
C SER A 132 -13.93 -3.95 -0.08
N LEU A 133 -12.82 -4.53 -0.58
CA LEU A 133 -12.78 -5.91 -1.08
C LEU A 133 -12.57 -6.91 0.07
N PRO A 134 -13.43 -7.94 0.23
CA PRO A 134 -13.23 -8.99 1.23
C PRO A 134 -11.92 -9.75 1.04
N ALA A 135 -11.22 -10.07 2.14
CA ALA A 135 -9.94 -10.78 2.09
C ALA A 135 -10.04 -12.20 1.50
N ASP A 136 -11.17 -12.85 1.63
CA ASP A 136 -11.41 -14.19 1.11
C ASP A 136 -11.56 -14.25 -0.42
N ARG A 137 -11.74 -13.09 -1.06
CA ARG A 137 -11.70 -12.97 -2.53
C ARG A 137 -10.29 -13.16 -3.09
N ILE A 138 -9.27 -13.12 -2.27
CA ILE A 138 -7.90 -13.36 -2.71
C ILE A 138 -7.71 -14.84 -3.06
N GLU A 139 -7.22 -15.13 -4.27
CA GLU A 139 -6.75 -16.46 -4.67
C GLU A 139 -5.27 -16.64 -4.29
N ARG A 140 -4.43 -15.69 -4.70
CA ARG A 140 -3.00 -15.61 -4.42
C ARG A 140 -2.51 -14.19 -4.65
N VAL A 141 -1.29 -13.91 -4.23
CA VAL A 141 -0.66 -12.60 -4.47
C VAL A 141 0.72 -12.81 -5.11
N GLU A 142 0.96 -12.06 -6.18
CA GLU A 142 2.24 -12.05 -6.87
C GLU A 142 2.98 -10.77 -6.46
N VAL A 143 4.15 -10.90 -5.82
CA VAL A 143 5.00 -9.80 -5.38
C VAL A 143 6.19 -9.70 -6.33
N MET A 144 6.39 -8.51 -6.85
CA MET A 144 7.52 -8.16 -7.71
C MET A 144 8.18 -6.91 -7.15
N TYR A 145 9.42 -7.03 -6.74
CA TYR A 145 10.19 -5.85 -6.28
C TYR A 145 10.51 -4.92 -7.45
N ASN A 146 10.62 -5.49 -8.66
CA ASN A 146 10.76 -4.75 -9.91
C ASN A 146 9.90 -5.43 -10.96
N ALA A 147 8.78 -4.81 -11.32
CA ALA A 147 7.83 -5.37 -12.28
C ALA A 147 8.41 -5.34 -13.70
N PRO A 148 8.43 -6.48 -14.43
CA PRO A 148 8.74 -6.46 -15.86
C PRO A 148 7.77 -5.58 -16.65
N ALA A 149 8.24 -4.95 -17.72
CA ALA A 149 7.47 -3.97 -18.51
C ALA A 149 6.13 -4.50 -19.04
N ARG A 150 6.00 -5.83 -19.25
CA ARG A 150 4.74 -6.50 -19.68
C ARG A 150 3.57 -6.28 -18.71
N TYR A 151 3.84 -5.95 -17.47
CA TYR A 151 2.79 -5.63 -16.49
C TYR A 151 2.29 -4.18 -16.59
N GLN A 152 2.92 -3.34 -17.44
CA GLN A 152 2.59 -1.93 -17.60
C GLN A 152 2.72 -1.13 -16.29
N VAL A 153 3.52 -1.65 -15.37
CA VAL A 153 3.89 -1.06 -14.09
C VAL A 153 5.40 -0.98 -14.06
N ARG A 154 5.92 0.04 -13.41
CA ARG A 154 7.35 0.20 -13.12
C ARG A 154 7.57 0.16 -11.62
N GLY A 155 8.79 -0.19 -11.22
CA GLY A 155 9.15 -0.33 -9.81
C GLY A 155 8.48 -1.53 -9.14
N ALA A 156 8.20 -1.40 -7.85
CA ALA A 156 7.61 -2.47 -7.06
C ALA A 156 6.12 -2.66 -7.37
N MET A 157 5.67 -3.91 -7.47
CA MET A 157 4.29 -4.26 -7.76
C MET A 157 3.79 -5.40 -6.88
N ILE A 158 2.55 -5.28 -6.43
CA ILE A 158 1.78 -6.37 -5.81
C ILE A 158 0.56 -6.62 -6.67
N ASN A 159 0.50 -7.79 -7.31
CA ASN A 159 -0.64 -8.20 -8.11
C ASN A 159 -1.52 -9.14 -7.30
N VAL A 160 -2.68 -8.67 -6.91
CA VAL A 160 -3.70 -9.46 -6.21
C VAL A 160 -4.52 -10.22 -7.24
N ARG A 161 -4.43 -11.53 -7.21
CA ARG A 161 -5.30 -12.40 -8.00
C ARG A 161 -6.57 -12.69 -7.23
N LEU A 162 -7.69 -12.24 -7.74
CA LEU A 162 -8.98 -12.47 -7.14
C LEU A 162 -9.58 -13.80 -7.62
N ARG A 163 -10.40 -14.39 -6.80
CA ARG A 163 -11.18 -15.57 -7.14
C ARG A 163 -12.39 -15.15 -7.98
N HIS A 164 -12.35 -15.42 -9.27
CA HIS A 164 -13.47 -15.17 -10.19
C HIS A 164 -14.43 -16.36 -10.30
N ARG A 165 -13.95 -17.55 -9.95
CA ARG A 165 -14.74 -18.79 -10.00
C ARG A 165 -14.58 -19.54 -8.69
N ILE A 166 -15.62 -19.55 -7.90
CA ILE A 166 -15.67 -20.27 -6.63
C ILE A 166 -16.88 -21.23 -6.68
N GLY A 167 -16.62 -22.55 -6.67
CA GLY A 167 -17.67 -23.56 -6.68
C GLY A 167 -18.15 -23.99 -8.08
N ASP A 168 -19.28 -24.68 -8.11
CA ASP A 168 -19.89 -25.21 -9.35
C ASP A 168 -20.59 -24.11 -10.17
N PRO A 169 -20.72 -24.27 -11.50
CA PRO A 169 -21.43 -23.30 -12.35
C PRO A 169 -22.89 -23.12 -11.90
N GLY A 170 -23.37 -21.86 -11.85
CA GLY A 170 -24.75 -21.52 -11.47
C GLY A 170 -24.91 -21.14 -9.99
N VAL A 171 -23.83 -21.14 -9.19
CA VAL A 171 -23.88 -20.80 -7.78
C VAL A 171 -23.65 -19.29 -7.58
N VAL A 172 -24.48 -18.67 -6.73
CA VAL A 172 -24.31 -17.32 -6.21
C VAL A 172 -23.72 -17.41 -4.82
N GLN A 173 -22.67 -16.64 -4.58
CA GLN A 173 -22.01 -16.53 -3.27
C GLN A 173 -21.92 -15.07 -2.87
N GLY A 174 -21.93 -14.79 -1.57
CA GLY A 174 -21.82 -13.42 -1.11
C GLY A 174 -21.40 -13.28 0.34
N GLU A 175 -21.14 -12.04 0.70
CA GLU A 175 -20.83 -11.60 2.06
C GLU A 175 -21.60 -10.33 2.38
N VAL A 176 -22.12 -10.25 3.60
CA VAL A 176 -22.58 -9.02 4.24
C VAL A 176 -21.67 -8.74 5.42
N TYR A 177 -21.20 -7.51 5.52
CA TYR A 177 -20.25 -7.05 6.53
C TYR A 177 -20.74 -5.75 7.15
N GLY A 178 -20.58 -5.62 8.46
CA GLY A 178 -20.80 -4.39 9.20
C GLY A 178 -19.69 -4.16 10.20
N LYS A 179 -19.30 -2.89 10.40
CA LYS A 179 -18.24 -2.47 11.31
C LYS A 179 -18.63 -1.20 12.04
N TYR A 180 -18.35 -1.18 13.32
CA TYR A 180 -18.36 -0.01 14.19
C TYR A 180 -16.95 0.24 14.71
N ASN A 181 -16.49 1.47 14.67
CA ASN A 181 -15.21 1.91 15.25
C ASN A 181 -15.42 3.18 16.06
N GLN A 182 -14.88 3.21 17.26
CA GLN A 182 -14.84 4.36 18.14
C GLN A 182 -13.38 4.74 18.38
N GLU A 183 -13.03 5.95 17.97
CA GLU A 183 -11.84 6.66 18.40
C GLU A 183 -12.25 7.73 19.40
N HIS A 184 -12.05 9.01 19.07
CA HIS A 184 -12.77 10.10 19.75
C HIS A 184 -14.23 10.11 19.29
N GLU A 185 -14.45 10.04 17.98
CA GLU A 185 -15.77 9.98 17.34
C GLU A 185 -16.06 8.59 16.75
N ALA A 186 -17.32 8.34 16.42
CA ALA A 186 -17.79 7.06 15.89
C ALA A 186 -17.72 7.03 14.36
N SER A 187 -17.36 5.87 13.81
CA SER A 187 -17.43 5.59 12.39
C SER A 187 -17.97 4.19 12.09
N PHE A 188 -18.62 4.05 10.94
CA PHE A 188 -19.32 2.86 10.51
C PHE A 188 -18.92 2.48 9.09
N GLU A 189 -18.97 1.19 8.79
CA GLU A 189 -18.77 0.65 7.45
C GLU A 189 -19.74 -0.50 7.23
N GLU A 190 -20.51 -0.45 6.15
CA GLU A 190 -21.37 -1.53 5.67
C GLU A 190 -20.93 -1.96 4.28
N ARG A 191 -20.92 -3.28 4.04
CA ARG A 191 -20.50 -3.84 2.76
C ARG A 191 -21.34 -5.03 2.37
N ALA A 192 -21.69 -5.11 1.10
CA ALA A 192 -22.32 -6.27 0.48
C ALA A 192 -21.55 -6.66 -0.77
N SER A 193 -21.23 -7.93 -0.91
CA SER A 193 -20.58 -8.47 -2.10
C SER A 193 -21.33 -9.71 -2.61
N LEU A 194 -21.42 -9.83 -3.94
CA LEU A 194 -22.01 -10.97 -4.64
C LEU A 194 -21.07 -11.44 -5.73
N LEU A 195 -20.95 -12.76 -5.90
CA LEU A 195 -20.22 -13.39 -6.96
C LEU A 195 -21.11 -14.43 -7.62
N TYR A 196 -21.31 -14.30 -8.92
CA TYR A 196 -21.96 -15.29 -9.76
C TYR A 196 -20.94 -15.97 -10.64
N ASN A 197 -20.98 -17.31 -10.71
CA ASN A 197 -20.10 -18.11 -11.51
C ASN A 197 -20.89 -19.00 -12.47
N GLY A 198 -20.94 -18.65 -13.76
CA GLY A 198 -21.50 -19.46 -14.84
C GLY A 198 -20.43 -20.22 -15.61
N ARG A 199 -20.84 -21.03 -16.60
CA ARG A 199 -19.90 -21.80 -17.43
C ARG A 199 -19.02 -20.92 -18.32
N LYS A 200 -19.60 -19.89 -18.94
CA LYS A 200 -18.90 -18.95 -19.84
C LYS A 200 -18.90 -17.52 -19.32
N PHE A 201 -19.74 -17.20 -18.35
CA PHE A 201 -19.95 -15.88 -17.81
C PHE A 201 -19.75 -15.91 -16.30
N SER A 202 -18.96 -14.97 -15.78
CA SER A 202 -18.89 -14.67 -14.35
C SER A 202 -19.12 -13.21 -14.11
N ALA A 203 -19.71 -12.87 -12.97
CA ALA A 203 -19.94 -11.49 -12.56
C ALA A 203 -19.64 -11.33 -11.09
N ASP A 204 -19.03 -10.20 -10.72
CA ASP A 204 -18.86 -9.77 -9.35
C ASP A 204 -19.48 -8.40 -9.15
N PHE A 205 -20.15 -8.25 -8.01
CA PHE A 205 -20.73 -7.01 -7.54
C PHE A 205 -20.23 -6.74 -6.13
N LEU A 206 -19.87 -5.51 -5.86
CA LEU A 206 -19.51 -5.03 -4.54
C LEU A 206 -20.12 -3.64 -4.34
N TYR A 207 -20.75 -3.44 -3.21
CA TYR A 207 -21.13 -2.14 -2.71
C TYR A 207 -20.61 -1.97 -1.28
N ALA A 208 -20.01 -0.83 -0.99
CA ALA A 208 -19.57 -0.45 0.35
C ALA A 208 -19.99 0.99 0.63
N HIS A 209 -20.42 1.22 1.86
CA HIS A 209 -20.71 2.54 2.41
C HIS A 209 -19.89 2.70 3.69
N SER A 210 -19.19 3.81 3.83
CA SER A 210 -18.52 4.19 5.07
C SER A 210 -18.94 5.60 5.45
N HIS A 211 -19.22 5.82 6.72
CA HIS A 211 -19.61 7.12 7.24
C HIS A 211 -19.16 7.28 8.69
N GLY A 212 -18.97 8.52 9.11
CA GLY A 212 -18.57 8.79 10.47
C GLY A 212 -18.02 10.19 10.65
N GLU A 213 -17.59 10.44 11.86
CA GLU A 213 -16.89 11.67 12.25
C GLU A 213 -15.46 11.34 12.67
N SER A 214 -14.55 12.29 12.46
CA SER A 214 -13.19 12.27 13.00
C SER A 214 -12.93 13.55 13.78
N PHE A 215 -12.10 13.45 14.82
CA PHE A 215 -11.67 14.56 15.65
C PHE A 215 -10.17 14.49 15.82
N ASN A 216 -9.48 15.61 15.61
CA ASN A 216 -8.05 15.71 15.82
C ASN A 216 -7.74 17.05 16.50
N THR A 217 -6.68 17.08 17.30
CA THR A 217 -6.13 18.31 17.84
C THR A 217 -4.66 18.42 17.50
N THR A 218 -4.19 19.66 17.36
CA THR A 218 -2.79 19.97 17.12
C THR A 218 -2.38 21.10 18.06
N ASP A 219 -1.34 20.86 18.89
CA ASP A 219 -0.63 21.91 19.58
C ASP A 219 0.56 22.32 18.74
N LYS A 220 0.54 23.56 18.24
CA LYS A 220 1.58 24.11 17.37
C LYS A 220 2.37 25.17 18.10
N GLU A 221 3.68 25.03 18.13
CA GLU A 221 4.62 26.05 18.54
C GLU A 221 5.57 26.32 17.37
N ALA A 222 5.65 27.61 16.93
CA ALA A 222 6.58 28.03 15.90
C ALA A 222 7.34 29.29 16.35
N ARG A 223 8.61 29.38 15.96
CA ARG A 223 9.45 30.56 16.10
C ARG A 223 9.76 31.05 14.69
N HIS A 224 9.10 32.12 14.30
CA HIS A 224 9.17 32.66 12.96
C HIS A 224 10.05 33.92 12.95
N TRP A 225 11.19 33.82 12.28
CA TRP A 225 12.11 34.94 12.11
C TRP A 225 11.74 35.76 10.88
N GLN A 226 11.65 37.08 11.02
CA GLN A 226 11.43 38.00 9.89
C GLN A 226 12.67 38.80 9.58
N GLN A 227 12.97 38.98 8.30
CA GLN A 227 14.15 39.69 7.81
C GLN A 227 13.99 41.22 7.93
N ALA A 228 12.80 41.77 7.83
CA ALA A 228 12.51 43.18 7.77
C ALA A 228 13.02 43.96 9.00
N ASP A 229 12.88 43.36 10.18
CA ASP A 229 13.28 43.99 11.46
C ASP A 229 14.20 43.10 12.32
N GLY A 230 14.51 41.89 11.85
CA GLY A 230 15.29 40.87 12.58
C GLY A 230 14.58 40.28 13.78
N SER A 231 13.29 40.53 13.94
CA SER A 231 12.49 40.00 15.06
C SER A 231 12.19 38.52 14.93
N THR A 232 11.82 37.86 16.02
CA THR A 232 11.32 36.50 16.04
C THR A 232 9.96 36.48 16.71
N HIS A 233 8.95 36.10 15.93
CA HIS A 233 7.59 35.98 16.42
C HIS A 233 7.37 34.57 16.98
N LEU A 234 6.77 34.49 18.16
CA LEU A 234 6.37 33.23 18.77
C LEU A 234 4.90 32.97 18.44
N ILE A 235 4.64 31.88 17.73
CA ILE A 235 3.31 31.45 17.35
C ILE A 235 2.95 30.22 18.17
N ASN A 236 1.94 30.33 19.01
CA ASN A 236 1.42 29.26 19.85
C ASN A 236 -0.07 29.10 19.55
N ASN A 237 -0.45 28.04 18.87
CA ASN A 237 -1.83 27.81 18.52
C ASN A 237 -2.25 26.39 18.96
N TYR A 238 -3.47 26.33 19.50
CA TYR A 238 -4.20 25.07 19.69
C TYR A 238 -5.30 24.98 18.63
N GLU A 239 -5.26 23.91 17.86
CA GLU A 239 -6.18 23.68 16.75
C GLU A 239 -7.05 22.44 17.02
N GLU A 240 -8.36 22.57 16.78
CA GLU A 240 -9.32 21.49 16.81
C GLU A 240 -9.92 21.31 15.43
N MET A 241 -9.91 20.09 14.90
CA MET A 241 -10.51 19.73 13.62
C MET A 241 -11.55 18.65 13.82
N ARG A 242 -12.77 18.88 13.30
CA ARG A 242 -13.83 17.88 13.20
C ARG A 242 -14.20 17.71 11.74
N ALA A 243 -14.22 16.47 11.26
CA ALA A 243 -14.63 16.16 9.90
C ALA A 243 -15.71 15.07 9.91
N ARG A 244 -16.79 15.31 9.17
CA ARG A 244 -17.84 14.32 8.89
C ARG A 244 -17.71 13.89 7.44
N SER A 245 -17.66 12.60 7.19
CA SER A 245 -17.52 12.04 5.85
C SER A 245 -18.53 10.93 5.57
N HIS A 246 -18.90 10.82 4.29
CA HIS A 246 -19.68 9.71 3.73
C HIS A 246 -19.00 9.27 2.44
N THR A 247 -18.80 7.97 2.27
CA THR A 247 -18.21 7.42 1.04
C THR A 247 -19.01 6.20 0.61
N HIS A 248 -19.49 6.23 -0.63
CA HIS A 248 -20.13 5.11 -1.31
C HIS A 248 -19.18 4.58 -2.38
N SER A 249 -18.94 3.28 -2.41
CA SER A 249 -18.10 2.62 -3.41
C SER A 249 -18.88 1.50 -4.08
N LEU A 250 -18.80 1.45 -5.40
CA LEU A 250 -19.44 0.44 -6.24
C LEU A 250 -18.42 -0.20 -7.16
N ARG A 251 -18.40 -1.51 -7.23
CA ARG A 251 -17.66 -2.27 -8.24
C ARG A 251 -18.58 -3.26 -8.94
N LEU A 252 -18.46 -3.32 -10.26
CA LEU A 252 -19.08 -4.33 -11.11
C LEU A 252 -17.98 -4.91 -12.01
N GLY A 253 -17.75 -6.20 -11.92
CA GLY A 253 -16.85 -6.94 -12.80
C GLY A 253 -17.60 -8.00 -13.58
N THR A 254 -17.28 -8.19 -14.85
CA THR A 254 -17.82 -9.26 -15.67
C THR A 254 -16.74 -9.85 -16.55
N ASP A 255 -16.68 -11.19 -16.64
CA ASP A 255 -15.82 -11.91 -17.56
C ASP A 255 -16.64 -12.84 -18.41
N TYR A 256 -16.45 -12.78 -19.72
CA TYR A 256 -17.11 -13.63 -20.69
C TYR A 256 -16.08 -14.41 -21.52
N THR A 257 -16.13 -15.73 -21.45
CA THR A 257 -15.28 -16.64 -22.22
C THR A 257 -15.98 -17.02 -23.52
N LEU A 258 -15.54 -16.46 -24.64
CA LEU A 258 -16.09 -16.74 -25.97
C LEU A 258 -15.67 -18.14 -26.45
N ALA A 259 -14.37 -18.45 -26.35
CA ALA A 259 -13.74 -19.71 -26.67
C ALA A 259 -12.47 -19.92 -25.87
N GLU A 260 -11.73 -20.98 -26.07
CA GLU A 260 -10.41 -21.18 -25.47
C GLU A 260 -9.47 -20.05 -25.87
N ASN A 261 -8.83 -19.42 -24.88
CA ASN A 261 -7.98 -18.22 -25.05
C ASN A 261 -8.66 -17.00 -25.70
N HIS A 262 -9.98 -16.95 -25.73
CA HIS A 262 -10.77 -15.87 -26.29
C HIS A 262 -11.74 -15.36 -25.25
N SER A 263 -11.47 -14.19 -24.68
CA SER A 263 -12.25 -13.64 -23.57
C SER A 263 -12.42 -12.13 -23.66
N LEU A 264 -13.55 -11.66 -23.14
CA LEU A 264 -13.89 -10.27 -22.95
C LEU A 264 -14.10 -10.04 -21.45
N SER A 265 -13.51 -8.99 -20.90
CA SER A 265 -13.64 -8.62 -19.51
C SER A 265 -14.00 -7.16 -19.40
N PHE A 266 -15.00 -6.83 -18.58
CA PHE A 266 -15.36 -5.46 -18.28
C PHE A 266 -15.33 -5.25 -16.76
N VAL A 267 -14.78 -4.13 -16.33
CA VAL A 267 -14.77 -3.72 -14.93
C VAL A 267 -15.20 -2.26 -14.84
N TYR A 268 -16.15 -1.99 -13.96
CA TYR A 268 -16.54 -0.64 -13.57
C TYR A 268 -16.28 -0.45 -12.09
N ASN A 269 -15.69 0.68 -11.71
CA ASN A 269 -15.54 1.16 -10.35
C ASN A 269 -16.14 2.55 -10.25
N GLY A 270 -17.03 2.77 -9.30
CA GLY A 270 -17.61 4.06 -8.98
C GLY A 270 -17.36 4.42 -7.54
N ALA A 271 -17.11 5.69 -7.25
CA ALA A 271 -17.09 6.22 -5.89
C ALA A 271 -17.77 7.58 -5.84
N TYR A 272 -18.50 7.80 -4.77
CA TYR A 272 -19.06 9.09 -4.38
C TYR A 272 -18.67 9.36 -2.95
N ALA A 273 -18.06 10.51 -2.68
CA ALA A 273 -17.68 10.88 -1.33
C ALA A 273 -18.06 12.33 -1.05
N THR A 274 -18.47 12.59 0.19
CA THR A 274 -18.66 13.93 0.74
C THR A 274 -17.89 14.06 2.03
N SER A 275 -17.29 15.23 2.24
CA SER A 275 -16.62 15.60 3.47
C SER A 275 -17.02 17.01 3.87
N HIS A 276 -17.27 17.22 5.15
CA HIS A 276 -17.51 18.51 5.74
C HIS A 276 -16.59 18.66 6.95
N THR A 277 -15.72 19.65 6.92
CA THR A 277 -14.69 19.85 7.94
C THR A 277 -14.87 21.21 8.59
N ARG A 278 -14.80 21.26 9.92
CA ARG A 278 -14.70 22.47 10.72
C ARG A 278 -13.38 22.43 11.49
N GLN A 279 -12.62 23.50 11.37
CA GLN A 279 -11.37 23.69 12.10
C GLN A 279 -11.44 25.00 12.86
N ASN A 280 -11.08 24.95 14.16
CA ASN A 280 -10.96 26.11 15.02
C ASN A 280 -9.51 26.22 15.50
N SER A 281 -8.96 27.42 15.48
CA SER A 281 -7.63 27.73 16.02
C SER A 281 -7.76 28.79 17.13
N THR A 282 -7.06 28.59 18.22
CA THR A 282 -7.00 29.51 19.34
C THR A 282 -5.55 29.69 19.81
N GLY A 283 -5.18 30.90 20.23
CA GLY A 283 -3.81 31.19 20.67
C GLY A 283 -3.31 32.52 20.08
N THR A 284 -2.11 32.53 19.50
CA THR A 284 -1.55 33.69 18.79
C THR A 284 -2.41 34.08 17.60
N GLN A 285 -3.01 33.10 16.95
CA GLN A 285 -4.02 33.27 15.92
C GLN A 285 -5.34 32.70 16.40
N THR A 286 -6.44 33.40 16.15
CA THR A 286 -7.81 32.92 16.37
C THR A 286 -8.47 32.78 15.01
N ALA A 287 -8.97 31.56 14.68
CA ALA A 287 -9.56 31.34 13.41
C ALA A 287 -10.68 30.28 13.45
N GLU A 288 -11.65 30.43 12.56
CA GLU A 288 -12.65 29.44 12.23
C GLU A 288 -12.61 29.17 10.72
N SER A 289 -12.43 27.91 10.33
CA SER A 289 -12.50 27.46 8.96
C SER A 289 -13.57 26.39 8.82
N VAL A 290 -14.43 26.54 7.82
CA VAL A 290 -15.45 25.55 7.46
C VAL A 290 -15.24 25.22 5.99
N SER A 291 -15.07 23.94 5.66
CA SER A 291 -14.89 23.49 4.28
C SER A 291 -15.81 22.31 3.94
N GLY A 292 -16.26 22.31 2.71
CA GLY A 292 -17.04 21.24 2.10
C GLY A 292 -16.33 20.67 0.88
N GLN A 293 -16.37 19.37 0.70
CA GLN A 293 -15.87 18.72 -0.52
C GLN A 293 -16.79 17.59 -0.93
N THR A 294 -17.09 17.53 -2.22
CA THR A 294 -17.83 16.42 -2.82
C THR A 294 -17.01 15.86 -3.97
N SER A 295 -16.91 14.55 -4.08
CA SER A 295 -16.18 13.95 -5.18
C SER A 295 -16.94 12.78 -5.82
N TRP A 296 -16.79 12.66 -7.13
CA TRP A 296 -17.28 11.56 -7.95
C TRP A 296 -16.13 10.94 -8.72
N LEU A 297 -16.06 9.63 -8.72
CA LEU A 297 -15.15 8.86 -9.56
C LEU A 297 -15.94 7.83 -10.36
N HIS A 298 -15.71 7.81 -11.67
CA HIS A 298 -16.18 6.75 -12.56
C HIS A 298 -14.98 6.22 -13.35
N ASN A 299 -14.68 4.94 -13.18
CA ASN A 299 -13.62 4.26 -13.91
C ASN A 299 -14.20 3.02 -14.60
N GLY A 300 -14.09 2.97 -15.91
CA GLY A 300 -14.53 1.84 -16.73
C GLY A 300 -13.39 1.28 -17.55
N ARG A 301 -13.20 -0.04 -17.53
CA ARG A 301 -12.15 -0.73 -18.25
C ARG A 301 -12.70 -1.92 -19.02
N LEU A 302 -12.31 -2.04 -20.29
CA LEU A 302 -12.60 -3.15 -21.18
C LEU A 302 -11.29 -3.81 -21.60
N ASP A 303 -11.16 -5.12 -21.39
CA ASP A 303 -10.04 -5.93 -21.83
C ASP A 303 -10.53 -7.02 -22.78
N TYR A 304 -9.87 -7.15 -23.91
CA TYR A 304 -10.14 -8.18 -24.91
C TYR A 304 -8.89 -9.02 -25.17
N ARG A 305 -9.03 -10.33 -25.06
CA ARG A 305 -7.99 -11.29 -25.39
C ARG A 305 -8.39 -12.09 -26.61
N THR A 306 -7.55 -12.08 -27.64
CA THR A 306 -7.76 -12.82 -28.88
C THR A 306 -7.25 -14.27 -28.79
N PRO A 307 -7.70 -15.18 -29.67
CA PRO A 307 -7.18 -16.54 -29.73
C PRO A 307 -5.66 -16.64 -30.00
N ILE A 308 -5.09 -15.67 -30.69
CA ILE A 308 -3.64 -15.59 -30.98
C ILE A 308 -2.81 -15.03 -29.81
N GLY A 309 -3.45 -14.77 -28.66
CA GLY A 309 -2.78 -14.26 -27.46
C GLY A 309 -2.58 -12.73 -27.41
N LEU A 310 -3.02 -11.98 -28.43
CA LEU A 310 -3.02 -10.52 -28.41
C LEU A 310 -4.02 -10.03 -27.35
N LYS A 311 -3.56 -9.18 -26.45
CA LYS A 311 -4.37 -8.49 -25.46
C LYS A 311 -4.51 -7.02 -25.87
N ALA A 312 -5.74 -6.54 -25.96
CA ALA A 312 -6.05 -5.14 -26.22
C ALA A 312 -7.02 -4.63 -25.15
N GLY A 313 -6.94 -3.38 -24.80
CA GLY A 313 -7.89 -2.79 -23.86
C GLY A 313 -7.93 -1.28 -23.91
N ALA A 314 -9.02 -0.78 -23.34
CA ALA A 314 -9.28 0.64 -23.15
C ALA A 314 -9.79 0.88 -21.73
N GLU A 315 -9.37 1.96 -21.13
CA GLU A 315 -9.81 2.40 -19.81
C GLU A 315 -10.15 3.90 -19.88
N PHE A 316 -11.28 4.25 -19.25
CA PHE A 316 -11.71 5.63 -19.09
C PHE A 316 -11.88 5.93 -17.61
N THR A 317 -11.39 7.07 -17.17
CA THR A 317 -11.58 7.60 -15.82
C THR A 317 -12.12 9.02 -15.92
N TRP A 318 -13.23 9.26 -15.24
CA TRP A 318 -13.76 10.58 -14.98
C TRP A 318 -13.76 10.83 -13.47
N TYR A 319 -13.19 11.94 -13.07
CA TYR A 319 -13.14 12.40 -11.69
C TYR A 319 -13.63 13.85 -11.65
N ASN A 320 -14.42 14.20 -10.64
CA ASN A 320 -14.88 15.56 -10.41
C ASN A 320 -14.97 15.79 -8.90
N ALA A 321 -14.32 16.84 -8.42
CA ALA A 321 -14.26 17.16 -7.00
C ALA A 321 -14.38 18.67 -6.79
N PRO A 322 -15.61 19.22 -6.76
CA PRO A 322 -15.85 20.58 -6.27
C PRO A 322 -15.70 20.65 -4.77
N GLY A 323 -15.22 21.78 -4.29
CA GLY A 323 -15.08 22.12 -2.87
C GLY A 323 -15.35 23.59 -2.60
N ASP A 324 -15.46 23.91 -1.33
CA ASP A 324 -15.61 25.28 -0.83
C ASP A 324 -14.90 25.45 0.52
N GLN A 325 -14.47 26.65 0.83
CA GLN A 325 -13.91 27.01 2.13
C GLN A 325 -14.34 28.42 2.53
N LEU A 326 -14.91 28.53 3.73
CA LEU A 326 -15.11 29.78 4.47
C LEU A 326 -14.04 29.90 5.53
N LEU A 327 -13.30 31.02 5.57
CA LEU A 327 -12.30 31.30 6.56
C LEU A 327 -12.53 32.65 7.21
N HIS A 328 -12.52 32.66 8.53
CA HIS A 328 -12.43 33.86 9.38
C HIS A 328 -11.20 33.73 10.26
N SER A 329 -10.25 34.64 10.14
CA SER A 329 -9.00 34.60 10.89
C SER A 329 -8.58 35.98 11.39
N ARG A 330 -7.97 36.01 12.56
CA ARG A 330 -7.40 37.19 13.20
C ARG A 330 -6.04 36.85 13.82
N MET A 331 -5.02 37.63 13.48
CA MET A 331 -3.68 37.49 14.04
C MET A 331 -3.12 38.86 14.31
N GLY A 332 -3.09 39.28 15.60
CA GLY A 332 -2.82 40.68 15.97
C GLY A 332 -3.88 41.61 15.40
N ASP A 333 -3.45 42.61 14.63
CA ASP A 333 -4.33 43.57 13.93
C ASP A 333 -4.74 43.07 12.54
N ASP A 334 -4.13 41.98 12.04
CA ASP A 334 -4.41 41.44 10.71
C ASP A 334 -5.67 40.58 10.72
N ALA A 335 -6.48 40.75 9.69
CA ALA A 335 -7.73 40.02 9.46
C ALA A 335 -7.72 39.37 8.08
N LEU A 336 -8.07 38.09 8.04
CA LEU A 336 -8.24 37.36 6.80
C LEU A 336 -9.63 36.70 6.78
N ASP A 337 -10.54 37.25 5.98
CA ASP A 337 -11.92 36.79 5.85
C ASP A 337 -12.23 36.56 4.37
N PHE A 338 -12.58 35.32 3.99
CA PHE A 338 -12.97 35.03 2.60
C PHE A 338 -13.84 33.79 2.51
N TYR A 339 -14.56 33.69 1.38
CA TYR A 339 -15.16 32.47 0.88
C TYR A 339 -14.55 32.13 -0.48
N THR A 340 -14.15 30.88 -0.65
CA THR A 340 -13.60 30.37 -1.91
C THR A 340 -14.36 29.15 -2.39
N GLU A 341 -14.57 29.06 -3.70
CA GLU A 341 -14.98 27.83 -4.38
C GLU A 341 -13.80 27.32 -5.22
N ASP A 342 -13.52 26.06 -5.07
CA ASP A 342 -12.50 25.37 -5.85
C ASP A 342 -13.02 24.08 -6.47
N GLY A 343 -12.29 23.55 -7.40
CA GLY A 343 -12.63 22.25 -7.95
C GLY A 343 -11.66 21.73 -9.00
N GLN A 344 -11.70 20.41 -9.12
CA GLN A 344 -10.90 19.68 -10.08
C GLN A 344 -11.76 18.71 -10.88
N ARG A 345 -11.59 18.70 -12.22
CA ARG A 345 -12.21 17.73 -13.11
C ARG A 345 -11.16 17.08 -14.01
N ILE A 346 -11.03 15.77 -13.93
CA ILE A 346 -10.06 14.99 -14.70
C ILE A 346 -10.80 14.02 -15.63
N ASN A 347 -10.40 14.01 -16.90
CA ASN A 347 -10.79 13.01 -17.88
C ASN A 347 -9.54 12.31 -18.36
N ALA A 348 -9.42 11.01 -18.13
CA ALA A 348 -8.26 10.24 -18.56
C ALA A 348 -8.67 9.03 -19.39
N TRP A 349 -7.95 8.79 -20.49
CA TRP A 349 -8.06 7.63 -21.36
C TRP A 349 -6.74 6.89 -21.41
N LYS A 350 -6.80 5.56 -21.33
CA LYS A 350 -5.67 4.67 -21.51
C LYS A 350 -6.02 3.60 -22.52
N PHE A 351 -5.15 3.39 -23.49
CA PHE A 351 -5.24 2.33 -24.48
C PHE A 351 -3.98 1.49 -24.41
N PHE A 352 -4.12 0.17 -24.55
CA PHE A 352 -2.97 -0.69 -24.57
C PHE A 352 -3.13 -1.86 -25.54
N LEU A 353 -1.98 -2.30 -26.04
CA LEU A 353 -1.81 -3.51 -26.83
C LEU A 353 -0.63 -4.28 -26.23
N ALA A 354 -0.77 -5.59 -26.06
CA ALA A 354 0.28 -6.45 -25.53
C ALA A 354 0.25 -7.81 -26.17
N GLN A 355 1.43 -8.34 -26.52
CA GLN A 355 1.59 -9.66 -27.08
C GLN A 355 2.68 -10.41 -26.35
N GLU A 356 2.45 -11.71 -26.10
CA GLU A 356 3.40 -12.63 -25.50
C GLU A 356 3.57 -13.85 -26.37
N HIS A 357 4.82 -14.28 -26.58
CA HIS A 357 5.18 -15.47 -27.33
C HIS A 357 6.04 -16.40 -26.49
N GLN A 358 5.71 -17.68 -26.51
CA GLN A 358 6.60 -18.72 -26.04
C GLN A 358 7.37 -19.28 -27.24
N LEU A 359 8.67 -19.02 -27.28
CA LEU A 359 9.56 -19.44 -28.34
C LEU A 359 10.16 -20.81 -28.02
N LYS A 360 10.81 -21.44 -29.01
CA LYS A 360 11.56 -22.69 -28.82
C LYS A 360 12.64 -22.53 -27.76
N ASN A 361 13.03 -23.63 -27.13
CA ASN A 361 14.09 -23.69 -26.09
C ASN A 361 13.78 -22.85 -24.83
N GLY A 362 12.50 -22.61 -24.49
CA GLY A 362 12.09 -21.93 -23.26
C GLY A 362 12.36 -20.44 -23.23
N TRP A 363 12.52 -19.80 -24.39
CA TRP A 363 12.50 -18.35 -24.51
C TRP A 363 11.09 -17.81 -24.49
N GLY A 364 10.85 -16.78 -23.70
CA GLY A 364 9.65 -15.93 -23.76
C GLY A 364 10.00 -14.58 -24.35
N LEU A 365 9.18 -14.08 -25.26
CA LEU A 365 9.24 -12.72 -25.82
C LEU A 365 7.93 -12.03 -25.48
N ASN A 366 8.00 -10.81 -24.98
CA ASN A 366 6.83 -9.96 -24.77
C ASN A 366 7.11 -8.54 -25.30
N TYR A 367 6.09 -7.91 -25.84
CA TYR A 367 6.17 -6.52 -26.31
C TYR A 367 4.77 -5.89 -26.31
N GLY A 368 4.75 -4.57 -26.31
CA GLY A 368 3.49 -3.85 -26.32
C GLY A 368 3.66 -2.35 -26.34
N ALA A 369 2.51 -1.69 -26.36
CA ALA A 369 2.39 -0.25 -26.33
C ALA A 369 1.27 0.16 -25.36
N VAL A 370 1.49 1.26 -24.65
CA VAL A 370 0.49 1.90 -23.79
C VAL A 370 0.45 3.38 -24.13
N TYR A 371 -0.72 3.90 -24.43
CA TYR A 371 -0.94 5.33 -24.62
C TYR A 371 -1.93 5.82 -23.56
N THR A 372 -1.55 6.84 -22.80
CA THR A 372 -2.43 7.49 -21.84
C THR A 372 -2.54 8.97 -22.19
N THR A 373 -3.73 9.52 -22.12
CA THR A 373 -3.96 10.97 -22.23
C THR A 373 -4.95 11.40 -21.17
N SER A 374 -4.65 12.50 -20.50
CA SER A 374 -5.55 13.10 -19.51
C SER A 374 -5.71 14.60 -19.79
N VAL A 375 -6.85 15.12 -19.38
CA VAL A 375 -7.12 16.56 -19.33
C VAL A 375 -7.66 16.86 -17.94
N ASP A 376 -6.94 17.67 -17.22
CA ASP A 376 -7.28 18.22 -15.92
C ASP A 376 -7.77 19.67 -16.09
N HIS A 377 -8.90 19.99 -15.50
CA HIS A 377 -9.44 21.34 -15.36
C HIS A 377 -9.55 21.63 -13.87
N SER A 378 -8.85 22.63 -13.40
CA SER A 378 -8.94 23.12 -12.03
C SER A 378 -9.30 24.60 -12.00
N TYR A 379 -9.99 24.98 -10.95
CA TYR A 379 -10.34 26.38 -10.70
C TYR A 379 -10.33 26.67 -9.21
N GLN A 380 -10.10 27.94 -8.86
CA GLN A 380 -10.31 28.50 -7.54
C GLN A 380 -10.77 29.96 -7.72
N THR A 381 -11.89 30.31 -7.10
CA THR A 381 -12.50 31.63 -7.18
C THR A 381 -12.83 32.16 -5.78
N TYR A 382 -12.67 33.45 -5.58
CA TYR A 382 -12.96 34.12 -4.33
C TYR A 382 -14.18 35.03 -4.49
N GLU A 383 -15.22 34.86 -3.67
CA GLU A 383 -16.47 35.60 -3.81
C GLU A 383 -16.46 37.00 -3.19
N ASN A 384 -15.54 37.26 -2.26
CA ASN A 384 -15.50 38.56 -1.59
C ASN A 384 -14.93 39.64 -2.52
N GLU A 385 -15.85 40.43 -3.14
CA GLU A 385 -15.48 41.51 -4.07
C GLU A 385 -14.69 42.65 -3.40
N GLU A 386 -14.85 42.89 -2.10
CA GLU A 386 -14.07 43.91 -1.38
C GLU A 386 -12.59 43.51 -1.26
N LEU A 387 -12.32 42.19 -1.08
CA LEU A 387 -10.97 41.63 -1.07
C LEU A 387 -10.35 41.61 -2.48
N LYS A 388 -11.16 41.44 -3.54
CA LYS A 388 -10.69 41.50 -4.95
C LYS A 388 -10.22 42.89 -5.39
N LYS A 389 -10.72 43.95 -4.76
CA LYS A 389 -10.43 45.35 -5.14
C LYS A 389 -9.19 45.91 -4.48
N ASN A 390 -8.70 45.31 -3.42
CA ASN A 390 -7.50 45.75 -2.71
C ASN A 390 -6.31 44.93 -3.18
N GLU A 391 -5.44 45.52 -4.01
CA GLU A 391 -4.09 44.96 -4.31
C GLU A 391 -3.27 44.79 -3.02
N GLU A 392 -3.68 45.41 -1.91
CA GLU A 392 -3.09 45.31 -0.56
C GLU A 392 -3.61 44.11 0.26
N SER A 393 -4.67 43.38 -0.18
CA SER A 393 -5.32 42.29 0.60
C SER A 393 -4.51 40.99 0.64
N GLY A 394 -3.50 40.85 -0.20
CA GLY A 394 -2.65 39.64 -0.24
C GLY A 394 -3.35 38.35 -0.75
N LEU A 395 -4.64 38.40 -1.12
CA LEU A 395 -5.33 37.27 -1.68
C LEU A 395 -4.99 37.08 -3.16
N PRO A 396 -4.80 35.81 -3.61
CA PRO A 396 -4.53 35.54 -5.00
C PRO A 396 -5.76 35.83 -5.87
N ALA A 397 -5.50 36.16 -7.14
CA ALA A 397 -6.56 36.30 -8.12
C ALA A 397 -7.26 34.96 -8.40
N ASP A 398 -8.48 35.03 -8.96
CA ASP A 398 -9.17 33.83 -9.46
C ASP A 398 -8.26 33.07 -10.43
N VAL A 399 -8.17 31.76 -10.21
CA VAL A 399 -7.35 30.85 -11.02
C VAL A 399 -8.23 29.90 -11.79
N ARG A 400 -7.94 29.72 -13.06
CA ARG A 400 -8.51 28.66 -13.92
C ARG A 400 -7.40 28.05 -14.74
N SER A 401 -7.17 26.75 -14.55
CA SER A 401 -6.11 26.02 -15.22
C SER A 401 -6.66 24.87 -16.07
N ARG A 402 -6.01 24.63 -17.18
CA ARG A 402 -6.24 23.44 -18.01
C ARG A 402 -4.90 22.81 -18.34
N ARG A 403 -4.67 21.62 -17.79
CA ARG A 403 -3.45 20.84 -18.04
C ARG A 403 -3.78 19.59 -18.85
N ARG A 404 -3.03 19.38 -19.93
CA ARG A 404 -3.11 18.15 -20.73
C ARG A 404 -1.82 17.37 -20.56
N GLU A 405 -1.95 16.09 -20.24
CA GLU A 405 -0.83 15.17 -20.14
C GLU A 405 -0.99 14.02 -21.14
N GLN A 406 0.13 13.55 -21.68
CA GLN A 406 0.17 12.44 -22.62
C GLN A 406 1.40 11.59 -22.33
N THR A 407 1.22 10.26 -22.27
CA THR A 407 2.33 9.31 -22.21
C THR A 407 2.20 8.30 -23.33
N LEU A 408 3.30 8.07 -24.03
CA LEU A 408 3.42 6.95 -24.97
C LEU A 408 4.55 6.05 -24.48
N ASN A 409 4.21 4.83 -24.06
CA ASN A 409 5.15 3.86 -23.57
C ASN A 409 5.21 2.66 -24.53
N LEU A 410 6.39 2.38 -25.05
CA LEU A 410 6.69 1.21 -25.87
C LEU A 410 7.62 0.30 -25.09
N TYR A 411 7.35 -0.99 -25.04
CA TYR A 411 8.20 -1.92 -24.33
C TYR A 411 8.43 -3.24 -25.08
N ALA A 412 9.59 -3.83 -24.81
CA ALA A 412 9.92 -5.20 -25.21
C ALA A 412 10.69 -5.90 -24.09
N GLY A 413 10.51 -7.21 -23.96
CA GLY A 413 11.17 -7.99 -22.93
C GLY A 413 11.38 -9.44 -23.34
N PHE A 414 12.41 -10.06 -22.73
CA PHE A 414 12.78 -11.44 -22.93
C PHE A 414 12.84 -12.14 -21.57
N SER A 415 12.36 -13.36 -21.53
CA SER A 415 12.53 -14.23 -20.37
C SER A 415 13.10 -15.57 -20.79
N LYS A 416 13.91 -16.17 -19.92
CA LYS A 416 14.46 -17.51 -20.15
C LYS A 416 14.71 -18.25 -18.84
N SER A 417 14.40 -19.55 -18.85
CA SER A 417 14.81 -20.48 -17.80
C SER A 417 15.99 -21.33 -18.30
N PHE A 418 17.12 -21.24 -17.59
CA PHE A 418 18.30 -22.06 -17.81
C PHE A 418 18.23 -23.28 -16.88
N GLY A 419 17.71 -24.38 -17.41
CA GLY A 419 17.39 -25.56 -16.62
C GLY A 419 16.32 -25.25 -15.55
N ARG A 420 16.46 -25.87 -14.36
CA ARG A 420 15.54 -25.69 -13.23
C ARG A 420 16.04 -24.66 -12.19
N LYS A 421 17.29 -24.19 -12.35
CA LYS A 421 17.97 -23.43 -11.29
C LYS A 421 18.04 -21.93 -11.55
N LEU A 422 18.11 -21.46 -12.79
CA LEU A 422 18.26 -20.05 -13.10
C LEU A 422 17.13 -19.59 -14.04
N MET A 423 16.43 -18.55 -13.62
CA MET A 423 15.42 -17.87 -14.42
C MET A 423 15.80 -16.40 -14.56
N THR A 424 15.70 -15.89 -15.80
CA THR A 424 16.02 -14.50 -16.13
C THR A 424 14.84 -13.84 -16.78
N ASP A 425 14.60 -12.57 -16.48
CA ASP A 425 13.65 -11.72 -17.13
C ASP A 425 14.31 -10.35 -17.33
N PHE A 426 14.38 -9.90 -18.57
CA PHE A 426 14.91 -8.60 -18.95
C PHE A 426 13.85 -7.87 -19.76
N SER A 427 13.58 -6.62 -19.48
CA SER A 427 12.72 -5.77 -20.29
C SER A 427 13.25 -4.35 -20.37
N LEU A 428 12.91 -3.71 -21.47
CA LEU A 428 13.21 -2.32 -21.74
C LEU A 428 11.93 -1.61 -22.12
N ALA A 429 11.65 -0.49 -21.48
CA ALA A 429 10.58 0.41 -21.88
C ALA A 429 11.16 1.76 -22.30
N VAL A 430 10.57 2.35 -23.35
CA VAL A 430 10.87 3.71 -23.83
C VAL A 430 9.60 4.51 -23.71
N GLU A 431 9.65 5.67 -23.07
CA GLU A 431 8.47 6.48 -22.83
C GLU A 431 8.70 7.93 -23.22
N ARG A 432 7.70 8.49 -23.90
CA ARG A 432 7.54 9.92 -24.05
C ARG A 432 6.52 10.43 -23.04
N TYR A 433 6.91 11.39 -22.24
CA TYR A 433 6.02 12.13 -21.34
C TYR A 433 5.89 13.57 -21.83
N LYS A 434 4.66 14.01 -22.09
CA LYS A 434 4.36 15.33 -22.61
C LYS A 434 3.28 16.03 -21.79
N THR A 435 3.61 17.23 -21.30
CA THR A 435 2.73 18.19 -20.64
C THR A 435 2.90 19.57 -21.26
N PRO A 436 2.20 20.62 -20.82
CA PRO A 436 2.48 21.99 -21.26
C PRO A 436 3.89 22.48 -20.95
N VAL A 437 4.55 21.95 -19.91
CA VAL A 437 5.89 22.37 -19.44
C VAL A 437 7.00 21.38 -19.72
N TRP A 438 6.69 20.10 -19.98
CA TRP A 438 7.66 19.03 -20.18
C TRP A 438 7.36 18.25 -21.47
N ASP A 439 8.38 17.89 -22.25
CA ASP A 439 8.30 16.98 -23.41
C ASP A 439 9.61 16.18 -23.47
N GLU A 440 9.65 15.02 -22.82
CA GLU A 440 10.85 14.25 -22.58
C GLU A 440 10.68 12.78 -23.00
N TRP A 441 11.80 12.18 -23.43
CA TRP A 441 11.92 10.75 -23.71
C TRP A 441 12.87 10.12 -22.70
N ASP A 442 12.42 9.04 -22.05
CA ASP A 442 13.21 8.31 -21.09
C ASP A 442 13.20 6.81 -21.37
N VAL A 443 14.23 6.12 -20.86
CA VAL A 443 14.44 4.69 -21.06
C VAL A 443 14.51 3.99 -19.71
N TYR A 444 13.77 2.90 -19.56
CA TYR A 444 13.59 2.18 -18.30
C TYR A 444 13.94 0.70 -18.46
N PRO A 445 15.19 0.31 -18.14
CA PRO A 445 15.59 -1.08 -18.08
C PRO A 445 15.11 -1.77 -16.79
N VAL A 446 14.72 -3.04 -16.90
CA VAL A 446 14.40 -3.92 -15.78
C VAL A 446 15.13 -5.25 -15.98
N LEU A 447 15.84 -5.72 -14.96
CA LEU A 447 16.51 -7.01 -14.94
C LEU A 447 16.13 -7.76 -13.66
N ASN A 448 15.61 -8.97 -13.81
CA ASN A 448 15.31 -9.87 -12.71
C ASN A 448 16.01 -11.20 -12.94
N LEU A 449 16.83 -11.61 -11.96
CA LEU A 449 17.49 -12.90 -11.93
C LEU A 449 16.97 -13.68 -10.72
N THR A 450 16.46 -14.88 -10.94
CA THR A 450 16.02 -15.78 -9.87
C THR A 450 16.85 -17.05 -9.93
N TYR A 451 17.57 -17.34 -8.85
CA TYR A 451 18.43 -18.52 -8.72
C TYR A 451 17.94 -19.42 -7.60
N LEU A 452 17.81 -20.72 -7.91
CA LEU A 452 17.36 -21.78 -7.00
C LEU A 452 18.54 -22.74 -6.77
N PRO A 453 19.46 -22.43 -5.82
CA PRO A 453 20.64 -23.25 -5.59
C PRO A 453 20.31 -24.65 -5.10
N ALA A 454 19.35 -24.77 -4.22
CA ALA A 454 18.84 -26.02 -3.63
C ALA A 454 17.36 -25.87 -3.27
N ASP A 455 16.72 -26.98 -2.89
CA ASP A 455 15.33 -26.96 -2.41
C ASP A 455 15.16 -26.08 -1.17
N GLY A 456 14.12 -25.26 -1.19
CA GLY A 456 13.86 -24.30 -0.13
C GLY A 456 14.74 -23.05 -0.11
N HIS A 457 15.63 -22.87 -1.10
CA HIS A 457 16.50 -21.70 -1.25
C HIS A 457 16.13 -20.93 -2.52
N ILE A 458 15.76 -19.66 -2.38
CA ILE A 458 15.47 -18.76 -3.50
C ILE A 458 16.33 -17.52 -3.33
N LEU A 459 17.10 -17.18 -4.35
CA LEU A 459 17.88 -15.95 -4.43
C LEU A 459 17.39 -15.13 -5.61
N GLN A 460 17.01 -13.86 -5.38
CA GLN A 460 16.59 -12.96 -6.44
C GLN A 460 17.44 -11.70 -6.42
N LEU A 461 18.07 -11.38 -7.55
CA LEU A 461 18.70 -10.10 -7.82
C LEU A 461 17.81 -9.32 -8.79
N ASN A 462 17.47 -8.11 -8.41
CA ASN A 462 16.60 -7.25 -9.20
C ASN A 462 17.28 -5.89 -9.38
N PHE A 463 17.14 -5.35 -10.59
CA PHE A 463 17.50 -3.98 -10.94
C PHE A 463 16.38 -3.37 -11.77
N SER A 464 15.99 -2.13 -11.49
CA SER A 464 15.05 -1.37 -12.31
C SER A 464 15.32 0.11 -12.29
N SER A 465 14.88 0.77 -13.33
CA SER A 465 14.62 2.19 -13.37
C SER A 465 13.12 2.43 -13.51
N ASP A 466 12.61 3.46 -12.86
CA ASP A 466 11.19 3.80 -12.82
C ASP A 466 10.98 5.30 -12.86
N LYS A 467 9.74 5.75 -13.11
CA LYS A 467 9.33 7.16 -13.10
C LYS A 467 8.05 7.32 -12.28
N SER A 468 8.08 8.20 -11.31
CA SER A 468 6.94 8.56 -10.47
C SER A 468 6.40 9.92 -10.89
N TYR A 469 5.12 9.98 -11.27
CA TYR A 469 4.47 11.23 -11.65
C TYR A 469 3.94 11.96 -10.42
N PRO A 470 4.00 13.31 -10.39
CA PRO A 470 3.31 14.08 -9.37
C PRO A 470 1.80 13.85 -9.41
N ASP A 471 1.16 13.89 -8.26
CA ASP A 471 -0.30 13.85 -8.18
C ASP A 471 -0.93 15.06 -8.85
N TYR A 472 -2.12 14.89 -9.45
CA TYR A 472 -2.80 15.97 -10.17
C TYR A 472 -3.05 17.21 -9.30
N TRP A 473 -3.41 17.04 -8.03
CA TRP A 473 -3.61 18.16 -7.11
C TRP A 473 -2.32 18.92 -6.79
N ALA A 474 -1.18 18.23 -6.73
CA ALA A 474 0.11 18.85 -6.41
C ALA A 474 0.64 19.76 -7.52
N VAL A 475 0.16 19.58 -8.77
CA VAL A 475 0.55 20.38 -9.94
C VAL A 475 -0.49 21.44 -10.32
N GLN A 476 -1.53 21.63 -9.49
CA GLN A 476 -2.47 22.75 -9.66
C GLN A 476 -1.85 24.06 -9.18
N ASP A 477 -2.39 25.17 -9.66
CA ASP A 477 -2.01 26.51 -9.21
C ASP A 477 -3.11 27.05 -8.26
N VAL A 478 -3.33 26.32 -7.17
CA VAL A 478 -4.35 26.65 -6.15
C VAL A 478 -3.71 26.73 -4.76
N ILE A 479 -4.34 27.48 -3.87
CA ILE A 479 -3.91 27.69 -2.50
C ILE A 479 -4.99 27.17 -1.56
N SER A 480 -4.62 26.34 -0.58
CA SER A 480 -5.48 25.92 0.51
C SER A 480 -4.92 26.45 1.83
N TYR A 481 -5.79 27.00 2.66
CA TYR A 481 -5.39 27.62 3.93
C TYR A 481 -5.57 26.63 5.08
N LEU A 482 -4.52 26.48 5.87
CA LEU A 482 -4.50 25.64 7.07
C LEU A 482 -4.40 26.50 8.33
N GLY A 483 -4.96 26.00 9.42
CA GLY A 483 -4.74 26.59 10.75
C GLY A 483 -5.06 28.07 10.83
N GLY A 484 -6.00 28.57 10.01
CA GLY A 484 -6.44 29.95 10.03
C GLY A 484 -5.66 30.92 9.15
N GLY A 485 -4.87 30.44 8.17
CA GLY A 485 -4.23 31.29 7.17
C GLY A 485 -2.78 31.69 7.47
N TYR A 486 -2.22 31.36 8.64
CA TYR A 486 -0.77 31.44 8.89
C TYR A 486 -0.02 30.36 8.08
N SER A 487 -0.67 29.25 7.76
CA SER A 487 -0.09 28.16 6.98
C SER A 487 -0.89 27.97 5.70
N GLU A 488 -0.19 27.95 4.55
CA GLU A 488 -0.78 27.76 3.22
C GLU A 488 -0.19 26.54 2.53
N ILE A 489 -1.03 25.78 1.85
CA ILE A 489 -0.61 24.70 0.93
C ILE A 489 -0.69 25.24 -0.50
N HIS A 490 0.44 25.28 -1.17
CA HIS A 490 0.53 25.70 -2.56
C HIS A 490 0.75 24.50 -3.50
N GLY A 491 0.03 24.43 -4.59
CA GLY A 491 0.39 23.57 -5.69
C GLY A 491 1.66 24.07 -6.40
N ASN A 492 2.26 23.17 -7.21
CA ASN A 492 3.46 23.50 -7.98
C ASN A 492 3.37 22.98 -9.44
N PRO A 493 2.90 23.81 -10.38
CA PRO A 493 2.78 23.41 -11.78
C PRO A 493 4.10 23.00 -12.47
N LEU A 494 5.25 23.38 -11.88
CA LEU A 494 6.60 23.11 -12.39
C LEU A 494 7.19 21.80 -11.89
N LEU A 495 6.47 21.00 -11.11
CA LEU A 495 6.95 19.71 -10.63
C LEU A 495 7.34 18.80 -11.77
N LYS A 496 8.52 18.20 -11.64
CA LYS A 496 9.04 17.15 -12.53
C LYS A 496 8.65 15.78 -11.99
N PRO A 497 8.46 14.80 -12.87
CA PRO A 497 8.44 13.41 -12.45
C PRO A 497 9.78 13.01 -11.81
N ALA A 498 9.73 12.26 -10.72
CA ALA A 498 10.91 11.68 -10.12
C ALA A 498 11.38 10.44 -10.90
N ILE A 499 12.68 10.20 -10.97
CA ILE A 499 13.28 9.01 -11.59
C ILE A 499 13.94 8.17 -10.53
N ASP A 500 13.48 6.94 -10.39
CA ASP A 500 13.93 5.96 -9.40
C ASP A 500 14.88 4.95 -10.05
N TYR A 501 16.00 4.66 -9.40
CA TYR A 501 16.89 3.55 -9.69
C TYR A 501 16.95 2.65 -8.47
N SER A 502 16.56 1.39 -8.64
CA SER A 502 16.48 0.42 -7.55
C SER A 502 17.29 -0.83 -7.84
N THR A 503 18.06 -1.25 -6.85
CA THR A 503 18.75 -2.54 -6.86
C THR A 503 18.44 -3.29 -5.57
N SER A 504 18.10 -4.57 -5.65
CA SER A 504 17.84 -5.36 -4.46
C SER A 504 18.26 -6.81 -4.62
N LEU A 505 18.71 -7.39 -3.51
CA LEU A 505 19.01 -8.81 -3.36
C LEU A 505 18.06 -9.39 -2.31
N THR A 506 17.22 -10.34 -2.69
CA THR A 506 16.31 -11.03 -1.79
C THR A 506 16.69 -12.49 -1.67
N TYR A 507 16.86 -12.97 -0.44
CA TYR A 507 17.09 -14.38 -0.13
C TYR A 507 15.93 -14.94 0.68
N ILE A 508 15.33 -16.03 0.20
CA ILE A 508 14.25 -16.73 0.89
C ILE A 508 14.72 -18.13 1.26
N LEU A 509 14.70 -18.43 2.55
CA LEU A 509 15.11 -19.70 3.12
C LEU A 509 13.89 -20.52 3.57
N LYS A 510 13.83 -21.80 3.19
CA LYS A 510 12.76 -22.75 3.54
C LYS A 510 11.35 -22.22 3.17
N SER A 511 11.28 -21.41 2.10
CA SER A 511 10.03 -20.76 1.62
C SER A 511 9.28 -19.95 2.68
N LYS A 512 9.95 -19.45 3.71
CA LYS A 512 9.34 -18.71 4.83
C LYS A 512 10.18 -17.60 5.45
N TYR A 513 11.50 -17.76 5.54
CA TYR A 513 12.38 -16.71 6.07
C TYR A 513 12.81 -15.82 4.92
N VAL A 514 12.59 -14.51 5.04
CA VAL A 514 12.91 -13.55 3.97
C VAL A 514 13.95 -12.56 4.48
N PHE A 515 15.06 -12.46 3.76
CA PHE A 515 16.13 -11.50 3.97
C PHE A 515 16.29 -10.67 2.70
N ARG A 516 16.38 -9.36 2.84
CA ARG A 516 16.52 -8.44 1.71
C ARG A 516 17.55 -7.38 2.02
N ALA A 517 18.40 -7.07 1.03
CA ALA A 517 19.22 -5.87 0.98
C ALA A 517 18.82 -5.04 -0.24
N TRP A 518 18.82 -3.71 -0.12
CA TRP A 518 18.51 -2.83 -1.25
C TRP A 518 19.26 -1.53 -1.20
N PHE A 519 19.37 -0.90 -2.37
CA PHE A 519 19.79 0.46 -2.57
C PHE A 519 18.89 1.12 -3.59
N ASN A 520 18.36 2.29 -3.24
CA ASN A 520 17.53 3.12 -4.08
C ASN A 520 18.18 4.49 -4.23
N HIS A 521 18.11 5.04 -5.45
CA HIS A 521 18.46 6.42 -5.75
C HIS A 521 17.33 7.04 -6.53
N THR A 522 16.69 8.06 -5.98
CA THR A 522 15.60 8.81 -6.59
C THR A 522 16.08 10.19 -6.94
N LYS A 523 16.14 10.52 -8.22
CA LYS A 523 16.43 11.84 -8.74
C LYS A 523 15.14 12.65 -8.84
N ASP A 524 15.22 13.97 -8.65
CA ASP A 524 14.07 14.90 -8.69
C ASP A 524 12.92 14.42 -7.77
N ARG A 525 13.23 13.95 -6.56
CA ARG A 525 12.23 13.43 -5.60
C ARG A 525 11.25 14.52 -5.21
N ALA A 526 9.97 14.37 -5.58
CA ALA A 526 8.92 15.29 -5.14
C ALA A 526 8.57 15.04 -3.67
N VAL A 527 8.74 16.05 -2.81
CA VAL A 527 8.46 16.00 -1.38
C VAL A 527 7.71 17.26 -0.97
N GLN A 528 6.61 17.10 -0.22
CA GLN A 528 5.94 18.22 0.41
C GLN A 528 6.77 18.68 1.60
N THR A 529 7.09 19.97 1.64
CA THR A 529 7.90 20.56 2.70
C THR A 529 7.23 21.80 3.25
N LEU A 530 7.59 22.15 4.49
CA LEU A 530 7.23 23.42 5.12
C LEU A 530 8.43 24.36 5.06
N TYR A 531 8.17 25.63 4.78
CA TYR A 531 9.15 26.70 4.82
C TYR A 531 8.52 27.94 5.46
N GLN A 532 9.16 28.49 6.51
CA GLN A 532 8.81 29.78 7.10
C GLN A 532 9.45 30.90 6.29
N SER A 533 8.63 31.73 5.64
CA SER A 533 9.10 32.85 4.82
C SER A 533 9.80 33.88 5.67
N PRO A 534 11.00 34.41 5.31
CA PRO A 534 11.63 35.50 6.05
C PRO A 534 10.99 36.87 5.78
N ASP A 535 10.24 36.99 4.68
CA ASP A 535 9.69 38.24 4.20
C ASP A 535 8.29 38.51 4.75
N GLU A 536 7.54 37.42 5.01
CA GLU A 536 6.14 37.45 5.46
C GLU A 536 5.94 36.49 6.62
N LEU A 537 4.98 36.77 7.51
CA LEU A 537 4.63 35.90 8.63
C LEU A 537 3.73 34.73 8.11
N LEU A 538 4.33 33.88 7.30
CA LEU A 538 3.66 32.83 6.55
C LEU A 538 4.48 31.55 6.51
N GLU A 539 3.83 30.41 6.74
CA GLU A 539 4.36 29.08 6.51
C GLU A 539 3.83 28.50 5.19
N LEU A 540 4.75 28.18 4.29
CA LEU A 540 4.45 27.61 2.98
C LEU A 540 4.63 26.09 3.01
N TYR A 541 3.56 25.36 2.75
CA TYR A 541 3.61 23.93 2.43
C TYR A 541 3.57 23.79 0.92
N LYS A 542 4.64 23.29 0.33
CA LYS A 542 4.73 23.12 -1.12
C LYS A 542 5.48 21.85 -1.49
N TYR A 543 5.05 21.17 -2.56
CA TYR A 543 5.85 20.13 -3.15
C TYR A 543 7.00 20.74 -3.94
N LEU A 544 8.22 20.29 -3.64
CA LEU A 544 9.45 20.66 -4.35
C LEU A 544 10.12 19.38 -4.86
N ASN A 545 10.89 19.50 -5.94
CA ASN A 545 11.76 18.41 -6.39
C ASN A 545 13.12 18.58 -5.71
N PHE A 546 13.44 17.67 -4.78
CA PHE A 546 14.79 17.61 -4.20
C PHE A 546 15.80 17.10 -5.25
N ASP A 547 17.06 17.50 -5.15
CA ASP A 547 18.13 17.00 -6.04
C ASP A 547 18.10 15.48 -6.11
N PHE A 548 18.07 14.83 -4.94
CA PHE A 548 17.92 13.39 -4.82
C PHE A 548 17.52 12.93 -3.40
N GLU A 549 17.00 11.71 -3.36
CA GLU A 549 16.92 10.86 -2.19
C GLU A 549 17.69 9.56 -2.41
N GLN A 550 18.47 9.12 -1.45
CA GLN A 550 19.15 7.82 -1.42
C GLN A 550 18.72 7.02 -0.21
N GLN A 551 18.52 5.73 -0.41
CA GLN A 551 18.16 4.80 0.65
C GLN A 551 18.96 3.51 0.50
N ALA A 552 19.60 3.04 1.59
CA ALA A 552 20.20 1.73 1.68
C ALA A 552 19.64 0.99 2.88
N GLY A 553 19.20 -0.24 2.71
CA GLY A 553 18.52 -0.94 3.79
C GLY A 553 18.74 -2.44 3.81
N LEU A 554 18.53 -3.01 5.00
CA LEU A 554 18.50 -4.43 5.28
C LEU A 554 17.17 -4.78 5.96
N GLN A 555 16.57 -5.89 5.59
CA GLN A 555 15.34 -6.41 6.18
C GLN A 555 15.48 -7.90 6.48
N ALA A 556 14.90 -8.31 7.61
CA ALA A 556 14.69 -9.70 7.97
C ALA A 556 13.25 -9.93 8.39
N SER A 557 12.56 -10.91 7.81
CA SER A 557 11.24 -11.36 8.21
C SER A 557 11.32 -12.82 8.66
N ILE A 558 11.06 -13.05 9.94
CA ILE A 558 11.33 -14.30 10.65
C ILE A 558 10.03 -14.80 11.29
N PRO A 559 9.29 -15.71 10.63
CA PRO A 559 8.15 -16.38 11.24
C PRO A 559 8.63 -17.48 12.19
N PHE A 560 7.95 -17.63 13.33
CA PHE A 560 8.18 -18.71 14.28
C PHE A 560 6.88 -19.18 14.93
N LYS A 561 6.86 -20.40 15.42
CA LYS A 561 5.71 -21.00 16.09
C LYS A 561 6.13 -21.62 17.41
N ALA A 562 5.32 -21.44 18.46
CA ALA A 562 5.46 -22.15 19.72
C ALA A 562 4.26 -23.08 19.89
N GLY A 563 4.51 -24.39 19.85
CA GLY A 563 3.47 -25.39 19.89
C GLY A 563 2.37 -25.16 18.82
N ARG A 564 1.11 -25.35 19.26
CA ARG A 564 -0.07 -25.14 18.41
C ARG A 564 -0.88 -23.90 18.82
N TRP A 565 -0.37 -23.12 19.75
CA TRP A 565 -1.08 -22.01 20.36
C TRP A 565 -0.55 -20.64 19.95
N LEU A 566 0.69 -20.53 19.46
CA LEU A 566 1.30 -19.26 19.04
C LEU A 566 1.88 -19.37 17.64
N ASP A 567 1.48 -18.44 16.78
CA ASP A 567 2.08 -18.15 15.48
C ASP A 567 2.56 -16.70 15.48
N SER A 568 3.87 -16.48 15.31
CA SER A 568 4.50 -15.16 15.40
C SER A 568 5.33 -14.86 14.17
N ARG A 569 5.48 -13.56 13.88
CA ARG A 569 6.40 -13.05 12.85
C ARG A 569 7.07 -11.80 13.37
N LEU A 570 8.41 -11.83 13.39
CA LEU A 570 9.26 -10.66 13.64
C LEU A 570 9.77 -10.13 12.31
N THR A 571 9.56 -8.84 12.06
CA THR A 571 10.15 -8.12 10.93
C THR A 571 11.05 -7.02 11.47
N LEU A 572 12.32 -7.03 11.06
CA LEU A 572 13.32 -6.03 11.41
C LEU A 572 13.79 -5.34 10.13
N ILE A 573 13.86 -4.01 10.15
CA ILE A 573 14.38 -3.19 9.05
C ILE A 573 15.40 -2.22 9.63
N GLY A 574 16.60 -2.19 9.04
CA GLY A 574 17.59 -1.13 9.22
C GLY A 574 17.67 -0.33 7.93
N LEU A 575 17.53 0.99 8.01
CA LEU A 575 17.47 1.89 6.86
C LEU A 575 18.41 3.09 7.07
N TRP A 576 19.33 3.30 6.14
CA TRP A 576 20.05 4.56 5.98
C TRP A 576 19.37 5.37 4.87
N MET A 577 19.09 6.64 5.15
CA MET A 577 18.45 7.58 4.24
C MET A 577 19.27 8.86 4.15
N ARG A 578 19.42 9.42 2.94
CA ARG A 578 20.02 10.73 2.66
C ARG A 578 19.15 11.49 1.70
N GLN A 579 18.84 12.74 2.04
CA GLN A 579 18.09 13.67 1.19
C GLN A 579 18.89 14.94 1.01
N LYS A 580 18.92 15.47 -0.21
CA LYS A 580 19.63 16.68 -0.57
C LYS A 580 18.77 17.54 -1.47
N ASP A 581 18.78 18.83 -1.20
CA ASP A 581 18.29 19.87 -2.08
C ASP A 581 19.20 21.09 -1.99
N SER A 582 19.82 21.46 -3.12
CA SER A 582 20.71 22.63 -3.25
C SER A 582 19.96 23.94 -3.48
N ASP A 583 18.68 23.86 -3.87
CA ASP A 583 17.82 24.99 -4.21
C ASP A 583 16.59 25.11 -3.29
N PHE A 584 16.66 24.50 -2.09
CA PHE A 584 15.57 24.60 -1.11
C PHE A 584 15.46 26.04 -0.60
N TYR A 585 14.69 26.84 -1.30
CA TYR A 585 14.57 28.28 -1.08
C TYR A 585 15.97 28.92 -0.90
N ASP A 586 16.22 29.56 0.27
CA ASP A 586 17.54 30.12 0.66
C ASP A 586 18.27 29.25 1.70
N LEU A 587 17.80 28.02 1.96
CA LEU A 587 18.27 27.12 3.01
C LEU A 587 18.64 25.73 2.45
N PRO A 588 19.66 25.63 1.56
CA PRO A 588 20.07 24.35 1.02
C PRO A 588 20.40 23.35 2.13
N PHE A 589 20.10 22.06 1.91
CA PHE A 589 20.39 21.03 2.89
C PHE A 589 20.94 19.74 2.25
N ASP A 590 21.70 18.98 3.06
CA ASP A 590 22.18 17.64 2.78
C ASP A 590 22.13 16.85 4.10
N LEU A 591 21.03 16.15 4.32
CA LEU A 591 20.73 15.49 5.58
C LEU A 591 20.68 13.98 5.43
N HIS A 592 21.16 13.27 6.43
CA HIS A 592 21.11 11.79 6.45
C HIS A 592 20.72 11.27 7.84
N ARG A 593 20.13 10.06 7.85
CA ARG A 593 19.69 9.40 9.07
C ARG A 593 19.81 7.87 8.92
N LEU A 594 20.20 7.22 10.00
CA LEU A 594 20.04 5.77 10.18
C LEU A 594 18.86 5.54 11.12
N LEU A 595 17.93 4.72 10.70
CA LEU A 595 16.75 4.36 11.49
C LEU A 595 16.53 2.85 11.51
N GLY A 596 15.87 2.36 12.57
CA GLY A 596 15.42 0.99 12.71
C GLY A 596 13.91 0.93 12.81
N ILE A 597 13.30 -0.11 12.23
CA ILE A 597 11.89 -0.43 12.39
C ILE A 597 11.78 -1.87 12.84
N ALA A 598 11.01 -2.14 13.89
CA ALA A 598 10.69 -3.47 14.38
C ALA A 598 9.17 -3.65 14.40
N VAL A 599 8.69 -4.75 13.81
CA VAL A 599 7.28 -5.15 13.83
C VAL A 599 7.19 -6.58 14.34
N LEU A 600 6.36 -6.80 15.38
CA LEU A 600 6.11 -8.10 15.95
C LEU A 600 4.61 -8.40 15.89
N ASN A 601 4.24 -9.41 15.12
CA ASN A 601 2.87 -9.88 15.00
C ASN A 601 2.74 -11.23 15.74
N ASN A 602 1.82 -11.33 16.69
CA ASN A 602 1.59 -12.56 17.46
C ASN A 602 0.12 -12.96 17.34
N THR A 603 -0.14 -14.20 16.95
CA THR A 603 -1.49 -14.78 16.91
C THR A 603 -1.56 -15.96 17.88
N PHE A 604 -2.38 -15.81 18.92
CA PHE A 604 -2.63 -16.83 19.95
C PHE A 604 -3.93 -17.57 19.59
N THR A 605 -3.87 -18.89 19.43
CA THR A 605 -5.05 -19.76 19.31
C THR A 605 -5.58 -20.07 20.71
N LEU A 606 -6.63 -19.37 21.13
CA LEU A 606 -7.25 -19.56 22.46
C LEU A 606 -8.16 -20.79 22.48
N SER A 607 -8.89 -21.04 21.39
CA SER A 607 -9.74 -22.21 21.18
C SER A 607 -9.78 -22.59 19.70
N ARG A 608 -10.01 -23.85 19.40
CA ARG A 608 -10.19 -24.35 18.03
C ARG A 608 -11.63 -24.72 17.70
N LYS A 609 -12.40 -25.03 18.71
CA LYS A 609 -13.84 -25.32 18.61
C LYS A 609 -14.51 -24.81 19.88
N PRO A 610 -15.15 -23.63 19.80
CA PRO A 610 -15.20 -22.69 18.67
C PRO A 610 -13.82 -22.08 18.33
N ASP A 611 -13.61 -21.62 17.08
CA ASP A 611 -12.35 -20.99 16.68
C ASP A 611 -12.28 -19.56 17.25
N ILE A 612 -11.42 -19.39 18.28
CA ILE A 612 -11.18 -18.11 18.96
C ILE A 612 -9.68 -17.81 18.91
N ARG A 613 -9.32 -16.65 18.37
CA ARG A 613 -7.93 -16.22 18.27
C ARG A 613 -7.75 -14.80 18.76
N LEU A 614 -6.64 -14.57 19.46
CA LEU A 614 -6.19 -13.25 19.90
C LEU A 614 -4.92 -12.90 19.13
N THR A 615 -4.93 -11.75 18.46
CA THR A 615 -3.73 -11.19 17.82
C THR A 615 -3.25 -10.01 18.63
N VAL A 616 -1.94 -9.94 18.88
CA VAL A 616 -1.27 -8.80 19.52
C VAL A 616 -0.13 -8.36 18.63
N ASP A 617 -0.24 -7.14 18.13
CA ASP A 617 0.71 -6.55 17.18
C ASP A 617 1.42 -5.36 17.80
N GLY A 618 2.74 -5.35 17.69
CA GLY A 618 3.59 -4.24 18.13
C GLY A 618 4.44 -3.70 16.98
N ARG A 619 4.55 -2.37 16.90
CA ARG A 619 5.46 -1.66 15.97
C ARG A 619 6.26 -0.63 16.73
N LEU A 620 7.54 -0.52 16.39
CA LEU A 620 8.46 0.52 16.86
C LEU A 620 9.24 1.05 15.66
N GLN A 621 9.29 2.36 15.52
CA GLN A 621 10.08 3.06 14.51
C GLN A 621 11.00 4.06 15.19
N GLY A 622 12.30 4.02 14.85
CA GLY A 622 13.29 5.00 15.27
C GLY A 622 13.09 6.37 14.62
N ARG A 623 13.92 7.34 15.01
CA ARG A 623 13.89 8.69 14.43
C ARG A 623 14.16 8.64 12.92
N ALA A 624 13.40 9.42 12.15
CA ALA A 624 13.49 9.52 10.69
C ALA A 624 13.67 10.99 10.27
N ILE A 625 13.88 11.23 8.97
CA ILE A 625 13.92 12.57 8.36
C ILE A 625 13.01 12.61 7.14
N GLN A 626 12.47 13.80 6.87
CA GLN A 626 11.80 14.12 5.59
C GLN A 626 12.11 15.58 5.24
N GLY A 627 13.02 15.79 4.28
CA GLY A 627 13.58 17.13 4.07
C GLY A 627 14.21 17.65 5.36
N ILE A 628 13.78 18.82 5.79
CA ILE A 628 14.24 19.45 7.04
C ILE A 628 13.44 19.01 8.28
N TYR A 629 12.42 18.14 8.11
CA TYR A 629 11.71 17.56 9.25
C TYR A 629 12.54 16.49 9.96
N ASP A 630 12.60 16.58 11.29
CA ASP A 630 13.02 15.51 12.19
C ASP A 630 11.78 14.82 12.74
N ILE A 631 11.64 13.53 12.43
CA ILE A 631 10.49 12.71 12.84
C ILE A 631 10.92 11.91 14.06
N PRO A 632 10.34 12.16 15.25
CA PRO A 632 10.68 11.43 16.47
C PRO A 632 10.35 9.95 16.40
N THR A 633 10.92 9.19 17.35
CA THR A 633 10.58 7.78 17.55
C THR A 633 9.09 7.65 17.89
N CYS A 634 8.40 6.75 17.20
CA CYS A 634 7.00 6.41 17.45
C CYS A 634 6.80 4.90 17.46
N GLY A 635 5.70 4.45 18.05
CA GLY A 635 5.37 3.03 18.09
C GLY A 635 3.97 2.80 18.62
N GLY A 636 3.37 1.66 18.30
CA GLY A 636 2.02 1.32 18.70
C GLY A 636 1.88 -0.14 19.09
N LEU A 637 0.92 -0.41 19.95
CA LEU A 637 0.50 -1.73 20.38
C LEU A 637 -1.00 -1.88 20.12
N SER A 638 -1.41 -2.99 19.48
CA SER A 638 -2.80 -3.29 19.16
C SER A 638 -3.15 -4.72 19.55
N ALA A 639 -4.40 -4.95 19.93
CA ALA A 639 -4.93 -6.27 20.22
C ALA A 639 -6.24 -6.47 19.47
N THR A 640 -6.44 -7.68 18.92
CA THR A 640 -7.65 -8.04 18.15
C THR A 640 -8.09 -9.45 18.53
N LEU A 641 -9.35 -9.59 18.93
CA LEU A 641 -9.99 -10.87 19.23
C LEU A 641 -10.93 -11.25 18.08
N ARG A 642 -10.76 -12.45 17.54
CA ARG A 642 -11.60 -12.99 16.47
C ARG A 642 -12.31 -14.26 16.95
N TYR A 643 -13.61 -14.31 16.71
CA TYR A 643 -14.48 -15.46 16.96
C TYR A 643 -15.15 -15.90 15.65
N THR A 644 -14.89 -17.15 15.22
CA THR A 644 -15.44 -17.73 13.99
C THR A 644 -16.44 -18.82 14.37
N PHE A 645 -17.66 -18.76 13.84
CA PHE A 645 -18.76 -19.65 14.17
C PHE A 645 -19.63 -19.96 12.93
N LEU A 646 -20.76 -20.67 13.09
CA LEU A 646 -21.62 -21.16 12.00
C LEU A 646 -20.83 -21.93 10.93
N GLY A 647 -19.89 -22.81 11.37
CA GLY A 647 -19.08 -23.61 10.44
C GLY A 647 -18.10 -22.79 9.57
N GLY A 648 -17.70 -21.60 10.05
CA GLY A 648 -16.82 -20.68 9.33
C GLY A 648 -17.55 -19.59 8.52
N ASN A 649 -18.88 -19.62 8.48
CA ASN A 649 -19.68 -18.68 7.70
C ASN A 649 -19.91 -17.35 8.42
N ALA A 650 -19.71 -17.26 9.73
CA ALA A 650 -19.85 -16.04 10.50
C ALA A 650 -18.57 -15.75 11.27
N VAL A 651 -18.16 -14.49 11.26
CA VAL A 651 -16.97 -14.00 11.96
C VAL A 651 -17.33 -12.74 12.75
N LEU A 652 -17.02 -12.74 14.03
CA LEU A 652 -17.08 -11.56 14.89
C LEU A 652 -15.66 -11.17 15.26
N THR A 653 -15.31 -9.90 15.11
CA THR A 653 -13.98 -9.38 15.43
C THR A 653 -14.12 -8.15 16.33
N ALA A 654 -13.37 -8.12 17.42
CA ALA A 654 -13.26 -6.97 18.32
C ALA A 654 -11.80 -6.54 18.41
N TRP A 655 -11.53 -5.23 18.43
CA TRP A 655 -10.15 -4.72 18.51
C TRP A 655 -10.02 -3.53 19.45
N CYS A 656 -8.79 -3.36 19.94
CA CYS A 656 -8.28 -2.13 20.51
C CYS A 656 -6.94 -1.80 19.84
N ARG A 657 -6.87 -0.68 19.11
CA ARG A 657 -5.67 -0.20 18.40
C ARG A 657 -5.04 0.95 19.17
N ASP A 658 -3.73 1.10 18.98
CA ASP A 658 -2.91 2.11 19.64
C ASP A 658 -3.17 2.21 21.15
N ILE A 659 -3.09 1.07 21.84
CA ILE A 659 -3.38 0.93 23.27
C ILE A 659 -2.54 1.90 24.10
N LEU A 660 -1.31 2.20 23.66
CA LEU A 660 -0.36 3.06 24.35
C LEU A 660 -0.49 4.55 23.95
N GLN A 661 -1.24 4.88 22.90
CA GLN A 661 -1.36 6.24 22.34
C GLN A 661 0.00 6.86 21.99
N THR A 662 0.85 6.08 21.32
CA THR A 662 2.22 6.46 20.95
C THR A 662 2.52 6.24 19.47
N SER A 663 1.50 5.91 18.66
CA SER A 663 1.70 5.59 17.24
C SER A 663 1.82 6.82 16.35
N MET A 664 1.27 7.99 16.79
CA MET A 664 1.29 9.22 16.01
C MET A 664 2.69 9.86 16.08
N PRO A 665 3.41 10.01 14.96
CA PRO A 665 4.63 10.80 14.93
C PRO A 665 4.30 12.29 15.04
N CYS A 666 5.12 13.05 15.79
CA CYS A 666 5.01 14.49 15.90
C CYS A 666 6.23 15.14 15.24
N PRO A 667 6.19 15.39 13.90
CA PRO A 667 7.31 15.95 13.16
C PRO A 667 7.71 17.32 13.69
N GLN A 668 9.01 17.58 13.75
CA GLN A 668 9.58 18.83 14.21
C GLN A 668 10.53 19.39 13.15
N ILE A 669 10.58 20.70 13.02
CA ILE A 669 11.59 21.39 12.22
C ILE A 669 12.50 22.17 13.17
N ARG A 670 13.79 21.90 13.09
CA ARG A 670 14.84 22.61 13.80
C ARG A 670 16.07 22.69 12.89
N TYR A 671 15.92 23.48 11.83
CA TYR A 671 16.96 23.63 10.81
C TYR A 671 17.19 25.10 10.48
N ALA A 672 18.43 25.56 10.60
CA ALA A 672 18.79 26.96 10.44
C ALA A 672 17.86 27.91 11.28
N ARG A 673 17.16 28.85 10.62
CA ARG A 673 16.17 29.71 11.27
C ARG A 673 14.76 29.10 11.35
N GLN A 674 14.53 27.95 10.73
CA GLN A 674 13.23 27.26 10.73
C GLN A 674 13.02 26.54 12.06
N TRP A 675 11.94 26.85 12.75
CA TRP A 675 11.62 26.21 14.03
C TRP A 675 10.11 26.02 14.16
N VAL A 676 9.64 24.77 14.06
CA VAL A 676 8.23 24.40 14.20
C VAL A 676 8.14 23.07 14.95
N THR A 677 7.20 22.98 15.88
CA THR A 677 6.83 21.75 16.57
C THR A 677 5.32 21.61 16.51
N ASN A 678 4.84 20.46 16.03
CA ASN A 678 3.44 20.09 16.04
C ASN A 678 3.26 18.85 16.93
N GLU A 679 2.42 18.95 17.95
CA GLU A 679 2.00 17.80 18.77
C GLU A 679 0.57 17.42 18.38
N TYR A 680 0.41 16.27 17.76
CA TYR A 680 -0.88 15.74 17.32
C TYR A 680 -1.51 14.87 18.39
N SER A 681 -2.83 14.97 18.56
CA SER A 681 -3.57 14.04 19.41
C SER A 681 -3.47 12.60 18.87
N SER A 682 -3.37 11.65 19.79
CA SER A 682 -3.44 10.22 19.48
C SER A 682 -4.54 9.58 20.32
N PHE A 683 -5.50 8.93 19.69
CA PHE A 683 -6.63 8.30 20.34
C PHE A 683 -6.55 6.79 20.21
N ARG A 684 -6.96 6.07 21.25
CA ARG A 684 -7.21 4.62 21.13
C ARG A 684 -8.43 4.39 20.25
N SER A 685 -8.33 3.40 19.38
CA SER A 685 -9.45 2.98 18.55
C SER A 685 -9.97 1.64 19.06
N VAL A 686 -11.23 1.57 19.47
CA VAL A 686 -11.92 0.33 19.83
C VAL A 686 -13.06 0.08 18.85
N GLY A 687 -13.31 -1.18 18.52
CA GLY A 687 -14.37 -1.46 17.57
C GLY A 687 -14.78 -2.91 17.49
N LEU A 688 -15.82 -3.12 16.71
CA LEU A 688 -16.46 -4.41 16.48
C LEU A 688 -16.83 -4.54 15.01
N SER A 689 -16.59 -5.71 14.41
CA SER A 689 -17.11 -6.03 13.09
C SER A 689 -17.77 -7.41 13.05
N PHE A 690 -18.74 -7.53 12.16
CA PHE A 690 -19.43 -8.78 11.87
C PHE A 690 -19.45 -9.04 10.37
N ALA A 691 -19.03 -10.23 9.95
CA ALA A 691 -19.09 -10.72 8.58
C ALA A 691 -19.95 -11.99 8.53
N TRP A 692 -20.88 -12.04 7.57
CA TRP A 692 -21.66 -13.23 7.27
C TRP A 692 -21.57 -13.61 5.80
N LYS A 693 -21.17 -14.86 5.54
CA LYS A 693 -20.96 -15.43 4.21
C LYS A 693 -22.05 -16.44 3.89
N PHE A 694 -22.55 -16.42 2.66
CA PHE A 694 -23.62 -17.29 2.20
C PHE A 694 -23.39 -17.84 0.79
N GLY A 695 -24.23 -18.77 0.36
CA GLY A 695 -24.20 -19.32 -1.01
C GLY A 695 -23.20 -20.45 -1.24
N GLY A 696 -22.95 -21.29 -0.22
CA GLY A 696 -22.11 -22.47 -0.36
C GLY A 696 -20.61 -22.17 -0.34
N TYR A 697 -20.21 -21.11 0.30
CA TYR A 697 -18.84 -20.83 0.69
C TYR A 697 -18.38 -21.88 1.71
N LYS A 698 -18.21 -23.12 1.28
CA LYS A 698 -17.44 -24.13 1.99
C LYS A 698 -15.99 -23.93 1.56
N GLU A 699 -15.16 -23.55 2.51
CA GLU A 699 -13.74 -23.79 2.39
C GLU A 699 -13.59 -25.27 2.02
N LYS A 700 -13.36 -25.57 0.73
CA LYS A 700 -13.03 -26.94 0.33
C LYS A 700 -11.75 -27.26 1.10
N LYS A 701 -11.86 -28.07 2.19
CA LYS A 701 -10.72 -28.88 2.62
C LYS A 701 -10.31 -29.60 1.35
N ARG A 702 -9.22 -29.15 0.72
CA ARG A 702 -8.62 -29.89 -0.37
C ARG A 702 -8.20 -31.21 0.23
N GLU A 703 -8.95 -32.26 -0.02
CA GLU A 703 -8.53 -33.62 0.25
C GLU A 703 -7.14 -33.77 -0.34
N ALA A 704 -6.23 -34.35 0.44
CA ALA A 704 -4.91 -34.71 -0.02
C ALA A 704 -5.10 -35.46 -1.36
N VAL A 705 -4.45 -34.96 -2.41
CA VAL A 705 -4.48 -35.66 -3.69
C VAL A 705 -3.97 -37.06 -3.43
N ASP A 706 -4.83 -38.05 -3.65
CA ASP A 706 -4.45 -39.46 -3.59
C ASP A 706 -3.40 -39.71 -4.68
N THR A 707 -2.16 -39.78 -4.28
CA THR A 707 -1.01 -40.07 -5.13
C THR A 707 -0.72 -41.58 -5.16
N SER A 708 -1.58 -42.42 -4.58
CA SER A 708 -1.36 -43.88 -4.48
C SER A 708 -1.22 -44.59 -5.83
N ARG A 709 -1.68 -43.98 -6.94
CA ARG A 709 -1.56 -44.47 -8.30
C ARG A 709 -0.37 -43.97 -9.11
N PHE A 710 0.46 -43.08 -8.52
CA PHE A 710 1.67 -42.59 -9.17
C PHE A 710 2.90 -43.10 -8.42
N LYS A 711 3.21 -44.37 -8.63
CA LYS A 711 4.49 -44.96 -8.30
C LYS A 711 5.34 -45.10 -9.57
#